data_58ec4d3132f1b7817e753482d30365d1
#
_entry.id   58ec4d3132f1b7817e753482d30365d1
#
_cell.length_a   1.000
_cell.length_b   1.000
_cell.length_c   1.000
_cell.angle_alpha   90.00
_cell.angle_beta   90.00
_cell.angle_gamma   90.00
#
_symmetry.space_group_name_H-M   'P 1'
#
loop_
_entity.id
_entity.type
_entity.pdbx_description
1 polymer ?
#
loop_
_entity_poly.entity_id
_entity_poly.type
_entity_poly.pdbx_seq_one_letter_code
_entity_poly.pdbx_strand_id
1 'polypeptide(L)'
;MFEMEGEPARLMQAGDVILIPPGKKHFHSAINDSWFAHIAIGVNPGVGTTNWLDKVTDDEYNAAVEEARANGTIREKSDIMFPKGDLLNEKGYSGAVYKNKLVENETTFNCPEVDNYTMEKGARTDWHSHESGQLIIVTNGTGLYQEEGSDVRVVKAGDVIEAKPGVKHWHGAANEQFAYIAVNGNPGHDKITWDKAVTDEEYNSVQAGGNTAVVKTDSGNVQGYVKDGTYTYHGIPYANADERFVLAHKTDSWDGTKTAYSYGQIAPQSGGNNLPTMSEDCQNLNVWTQGVNDRKKRPVMVWLHGGGFSTGSSIESPAYDGENLSKKGDVVVVSINHRLNSLGHLDLSAYGDKYKYSTNVGMTDIIAALEWIKDNIDQFGGDPDNVTVFGESGGGAKVLALMTSPYAKGLFNKGIVESGATENMGAKFTDLKASQRVTEITLDNLGITPDRIEELQNVSYEDLTAASDKALVQAAEEMGIYEEFVNGYSLLWEPVVDGDFLPTSPVTEDGFSEAGKDIPLLIGSNLNEWTVMGNPMANSNEELSTEELNKRLTDTYGDKAQEVLAAFKKAYPNESDTSALYVDNTLIRLPILKLTAHKADQNGAPVYSYVFSWGTSYHTAEIPFVFNNIDKVSVSGDRDEAEKLSDIMSSAWINFAKTGNPNGDGIPDWEPYTRSNSAVMIFDNETYLVHNHEQELMSLLAPNYKY
;
A
#
# COMPACT_ATOMS: atom_id res chain seq x y z
N MET A 1 -27.25 3.46 1.07
CA MET A 1 -28.68 3.83 1.08
C MET A 1 -29.10 4.32 -0.30
N PHE A 2 -30.35 4.08 -0.67
CA PHE A 2 -30.97 4.52 -1.94
C PHE A 2 -32.40 4.97 -1.67
N GLU A 3 -32.82 6.06 -2.30
CA GLU A 3 -34.22 6.54 -2.32
C GLU A 3 -34.58 6.99 -3.73
N MET A 4 -35.77 6.62 -4.16
CA MET A 4 -36.34 7.05 -5.43
C MET A 4 -37.67 7.75 -5.18
N GLU A 5 -37.97 8.84 -5.92
CA GLU A 5 -39.15 9.65 -5.75
C GLU A 5 -40.43 8.80 -5.72
N GLY A 6 -41.12 8.85 -4.58
CA GLY A 6 -42.37 8.12 -4.32
C GLY A 6 -42.17 6.70 -3.75
N GLU A 7 -40.94 6.32 -3.43
CA GLU A 7 -40.61 5.07 -2.76
C GLU A 7 -39.89 5.35 -1.43
N PRO A 8 -40.05 4.49 -0.41
CA PRO A 8 -39.30 4.67 0.85
C PRO A 8 -37.81 4.45 0.68
N ALA A 9 -37.03 5.14 1.48
CA ALA A 9 -35.60 4.91 1.55
C ALA A 9 -35.28 3.48 2.01
N ARG A 10 -34.22 2.87 1.42
CA ARG A 10 -33.81 1.50 1.73
C ARG A 10 -32.29 1.39 1.87
N LEU A 11 -31.85 0.48 2.75
CA LEU A 11 -30.45 0.09 2.81
C LEU A 11 -30.06 -0.66 1.53
N MET A 12 -28.84 -0.39 1.06
CA MET A 12 -28.21 -1.15 -0.01
C MET A 12 -27.01 -1.90 0.55
N GLN A 13 -26.83 -3.12 0.09
CA GLN A 13 -25.74 -4.00 0.51
C GLN A 13 -25.10 -4.64 -0.72
N ALA A 14 -23.90 -5.20 -0.53
CA ALA A 14 -23.22 -5.92 -1.60
C ALA A 14 -24.15 -6.99 -2.20
N GLY A 15 -24.25 -7.00 -3.54
CA GLY A 15 -25.15 -7.88 -4.30
C GLY A 15 -26.54 -7.31 -4.57
N ASP A 16 -26.86 -6.09 -4.14
CA ASP A 16 -28.08 -5.42 -4.55
C ASP A 16 -27.98 -4.86 -5.96
N VAL A 17 -29.04 -5.02 -6.72
CA VAL A 17 -29.19 -4.47 -8.07
C VAL A 17 -30.40 -3.54 -8.09
N ILE A 18 -30.19 -2.34 -8.62
CA ILE A 18 -31.24 -1.31 -8.70
C ILE A 18 -31.36 -0.84 -10.14
N LEU A 19 -32.58 -0.94 -10.67
CA LEU A 19 -32.94 -0.35 -11.95
C LEU A 19 -33.59 1.02 -11.72
N ILE A 20 -33.04 2.04 -12.35
CA ILE A 20 -33.54 3.40 -12.28
C ILE A 20 -34.17 3.77 -13.62
N PRO A 21 -35.52 3.83 -13.72
CA PRO A 21 -36.18 4.19 -14.95
C PRO A 21 -35.89 5.63 -15.40
N PRO A 22 -35.92 5.91 -16.71
CA PRO A 22 -35.74 7.26 -17.25
C PRO A 22 -36.62 8.31 -16.56
N GLY A 23 -35.99 9.45 -16.20
CA GLY A 23 -36.71 10.60 -15.63
C GLY A 23 -37.05 10.48 -14.15
N LYS A 24 -36.73 9.38 -13.48
CA LYS A 24 -36.95 9.23 -12.04
C LYS A 24 -35.90 9.98 -11.23
N LYS A 25 -36.38 10.84 -10.30
CA LYS A 25 -35.51 11.45 -9.31
C LYS A 25 -35.12 10.42 -8.27
N HIS A 26 -33.88 10.40 -7.94
CA HIS A 26 -33.33 9.50 -6.94
C HIS A 26 -32.06 10.08 -6.33
N PHE A 27 -31.68 9.60 -5.16
CA PHE A 27 -30.35 9.78 -4.64
C PHE A 27 -29.83 8.48 -3.99
N HIS A 28 -28.54 8.36 -3.91
CA HIS A 28 -27.86 7.28 -3.23
C HIS A 28 -26.62 7.83 -2.51
N SER A 29 -26.30 7.23 -1.38
CA SER A 29 -25.18 7.66 -0.55
C SER A 29 -24.70 6.54 0.36
N ALA A 30 -23.51 6.71 0.93
CA ALA A 30 -23.14 5.98 2.14
C ALA A 30 -24.13 6.32 3.27
N ILE A 31 -24.22 5.47 4.27
CA ILE A 31 -24.80 5.83 5.57
C ILE A 31 -23.66 6.29 6.49
N ASN A 32 -24.01 7.01 7.56
CA ASN A 32 -23.03 7.72 8.41
C ASN A 32 -22.02 6.83 9.16
N ASP A 33 -22.19 5.52 9.15
CA ASP A 33 -21.33 4.53 9.79
C ASP A 33 -20.82 3.44 8.83
N SER A 34 -20.94 3.65 7.51
CA SER A 34 -20.56 2.64 6.51
C SER A 34 -20.11 3.25 5.20
N TRP A 35 -19.13 2.65 4.60
CA TRP A 35 -18.73 2.88 3.23
C TRP A 35 -19.77 2.38 2.24
N PHE A 36 -19.80 3.01 1.06
CA PHE A 36 -20.66 2.61 -0.03
C PHE A 36 -19.93 2.75 -1.37
N ALA A 37 -19.81 1.65 -2.09
CA ALA A 37 -19.34 1.63 -3.46
C ALA A 37 -20.36 0.93 -4.35
N HIS A 38 -20.51 1.39 -5.58
CA HIS A 38 -21.42 0.80 -6.55
C HIS A 38 -20.87 0.90 -7.97
N ILE A 39 -21.34 0.01 -8.84
CA ILE A 39 -21.08 0.06 -10.28
C ILE A 39 -22.30 0.71 -10.93
N ALA A 40 -22.11 1.84 -11.59
CA ALA A 40 -23.16 2.51 -12.35
C ALA A 40 -23.06 2.08 -13.82
N ILE A 41 -24.12 1.46 -14.35
CA ILE A 41 -24.22 1.09 -15.75
C ILE A 41 -25.19 2.07 -16.42
N GLY A 42 -24.62 3.02 -17.17
CA GLY A 42 -25.41 3.95 -17.99
C GLY A 42 -25.95 3.26 -19.23
N VAL A 43 -27.24 3.42 -19.49
CA VAL A 43 -27.91 2.91 -20.67
C VAL A 43 -28.07 4.02 -21.70
N ASN A 44 -28.09 3.70 -23.00
CA ASN A 44 -28.19 4.67 -24.10
C ASN A 44 -27.07 5.72 -24.13
N PRO A 45 -25.82 5.35 -24.30
CA PRO A 45 -24.72 6.31 -24.43
C PRO A 45 -25.00 7.29 -25.57
N GLY A 46 -24.85 8.59 -25.28
CA GLY A 46 -25.12 9.68 -26.23
C GLY A 46 -26.55 10.23 -26.23
N VAL A 47 -27.48 9.64 -25.52
CA VAL A 47 -28.87 10.11 -25.43
C VAL A 47 -29.27 10.48 -24.00
N GLY A 48 -28.71 9.77 -23.00
CA GLY A 48 -29.03 10.00 -21.57
C GLY A 48 -28.07 11.04 -20.96
N THR A 49 -28.62 12.14 -20.47
CA THR A 49 -27.87 13.07 -19.62
C THR A 49 -28.37 12.96 -18.19
N THR A 50 -27.45 12.94 -17.22
CA THR A 50 -27.81 13.08 -15.81
C THR A 50 -28.07 14.53 -15.52
N ASN A 51 -29.28 14.85 -15.08
CA ASN A 51 -29.66 16.20 -14.61
C ASN A 51 -29.46 16.23 -13.10
N TRP A 52 -28.48 16.94 -12.64
CA TRP A 52 -28.27 17.20 -11.21
C TRP A 52 -29.31 18.20 -10.72
N LEU A 53 -29.96 17.84 -9.63
CA LEU A 53 -31.00 18.66 -8.97
C LEU A 53 -30.41 19.33 -7.73
N ASP A 54 -31.30 19.83 -6.86
CA ASP A 54 -30.92 20.44 -5.60
C ASP A 54 -30.18 19.45 -4.70
N LYS A 55 -29.27 19.95 -3.87
CA LYS A 55 -28.56 19.13 -2.88
C LYS A 55 -29.56 18.55 -1.88
N VAL A 56 -29.37 17.29 -1.53
CA VAL A 56 -30.03 16.66 -0.38
C VAL A 56 -29.49 17.36 0.88
N THR A 57 -30.41 17.89 1.70
CA THR A 57 -30.06 18.53 2.97
C THR A 57 -29.66 17.49 4.03
N ASP A 58 -28.97 17.91 5.08
CA ASP A 58 -28.59 17.02 6.19
C ASP A 58 -29.84 16.44 6.89
N ASP A 59 -30.94 17.23 7.00
CA ASP A 59 -32.18 16.76 7.59
C ASP A 59 -32.86 15.70 6.71
N GLU A 60 -32.91 15.90 5.39
CA GLU A 60 -33.45 14.92 4.43
C GLU A 60 -32.61 13.65 4.44
N TYR A 61 -31.28 13.79 4.41
CA TYR A 61 -30.34 12.67 4.48
C TYR A 61 -30.53 11.85 5.76
N ASN A 62 -30.55 12.50 6.93
CA ASN A 62 -30.71 11.81 8.21
C ASN A 62 -32.06 11.11 8.33
N ALA A 63 -33.14 11.74 7.87
CA ALA A 63 -34.48 11.13 7.83
C ALA A 63 -34.50 9.88 6.94
N ALA A 64 -33.89 9.95 5.76
CA ALA A 64 -33.79 8.81 4.86
C ALA A 64 -32.91 7.67 5.42
N VAL A 65 -31.84 7.98 6.18
CA VAL A 65 -31.01 6.96 6.87
C VAL A 65 -31.83 6.24 7.93
N GLU A 66 -32.60 6.97 8.76
CA GLU A 66 -33.49 6.37 9.78
C GLU A 66 -34.56 5.48 9.14
N GLU A 67 -35.19 5.96 8.07
CA GLU A 67 -36.19 5.19 7.34
C GLU A 67 -35.59 3.94 6.71
N ALA A 68 -34.42 4.05 6.06
CA ALA A 68 -33.73 2.93 5.44
C ALA A 68 -33.32 1.86 6.48
N ARG A 69 -32.86 2.26 7.67
CA ARG A 69 -32.56 1.36 8.78
C ARG A 69 -33.79 0.66 9.34
N ALA A 70 -34.92 1.38 9.43
CA ALA A 70 -36.18 0.79 9.91
C ALA A 70 -36.76 -0.24 8.92
N ASN A 71 -36.53 -0.05 7.63
CA ASN A 71 -37.06 -0.92 6.57
C ASN A 71 -36.08 -1.98 6.08
N GLY A 72 -34.80 -1.92 6.49
CA GLY A 72 -33.74 -2.80 6.01
C GLY A 72 -33.39 -3.95 6.95
N THR A 73 -33.14 -5.14 6.38
CA THR A 73 -32.51 -6.25 7.06
C THR A 73 -31.04 -6.36 6.60
N ILE A 74 -30.11 -6.37 7.55
CA ILE A 74 -28.69 -6.63 7.23
C ILE A 74 -28.54 -8.11 6.90
N ARG A 75 -28.04 -8.43 5.71
CA ARG A 75 -27.73 -9.81 5.31
C ARG A 75 -26.39 -10.23 5.89
N GLU A 76 -26.26 -11.51 6.22
CA GLU A 76 -24.95 -12.08 6.56
C GLU A 76 -23.98 -11.94 5.38
N LYS A 77 -22.71 -11.64 5.67
CA LYS A 77 -21.65 -11.52 4.66
C LYS A 77 -21.46 -12.86 3.96
N SER A 78 -21.53 -12.87 2.64
CA SER A 78 -21.28 -14.03 1.81
C SER A 78 -19.89 -13.92 1.17
N ASP A 79 -19.22 -15.07 0.96
CA ASP A 79 -17.94 -15.13 0.25
C ASP A 79 -18.06 -14.75 -1.25
N ILE A 80 -19.28 -14.76 -1.78
CA ILE A 80 -19.58 -14.31 -3.15
C ILE A 80 -20.58 -13.15 -3.10
N MET A 81 -20.35 -12.16 -3.96
CA MET A 81 -21.16 -10.93 -3.98
C MET A 81 -22.63 -11.21 -4.36
N PHE A 82 -22.87 -12.07 -5.32
CA PHE A 82 -24.18 -12.45 -5.81
C PHE A 82 -24.46 -13.93 -5.61
N PRO A 83 -25.72 -14.36 -5.42
CA PRO A 83 -26.06 -15.78 -5.42
C PRO A 83 -25.54 -16.49 -6.67
N LYS A 84 -25.11 -17.75 -6.55
CA LYS A 84 -24.60 -18.53 -7.70
C LYS A 84 -25.59 -18.60 -8.87
N GLY A 85 -26.87 -18.75 -8.57
CA GLY A 85 -27.91 -18.99 -9.56
C GLY A 85 -28.00 -20.46 -10.00
N ASP A 86 -28.49 -20.68 -11.23
CA ASP A 86 -28.75 -22.00 -11.77
C ASP A 86 -27.54 -22.60 -12.49
N LEU A 87 -27.33 -23.91 -12.32
CA LEU A 87 -26.28 -24.64 -13.05
C LEU A 87 -26.60 -24.65 -14.57
N LEU A 88 -25.66 -24.15 -15.36
CA LEU A 88 -25.78 -24.19 -16.83
C LEU A 88 -25.51 -25.59 -17.35
N ASN A 89 -26.46 -26.11 -18.15
CA ASN A 89 -26.36 -27.39 -18.87
C ASN A 89 -26.34 -27.16 -20.38
N GLU A 90 -25.78 -26.06 -20.82
CA GLU A 90 -25.74 -25.63 -22.22
C GLU A 90 -24.37 -25.93 -22.83
N LYS A 91 -24.32 -25.97 -24.19
CA LYS A 91 -23.06 -26.04 -24.94
C LYS A 91 -22.28 -24.74 -24.76
N GLY A 92 -20.97 -24.83 -24.82
CA GLY A 92 -20.08 -23.68 -24.72
C GLY A 92 -19.40 -23.54 -23.35
N TYR A 93 -19.62 -24.51 -22.47
CA TYR A 93 -19.01 -24.53 -21.15
C TYR A 93 -18.44 -25.92 -20.82
N SER A 94 -17.29 -25.90 -20.14
CA SER A 94 -16.65 -27.08 -19.55
C SER A 94 -16.59 -26.91 -18.04
N GLY A 95 -16.95 -27.96 -17.25
CA GLY A 95 -17.03 -27.91 -15.81
C GLY A 95 -18.35 -27.30 -15.29
N ALA A 96 -18.43 -27.02 -14.00
CA ALA A 96 -19.64 -26.49 -13.36
C ALA A 96 -19.64 -24.95 -13.43
N VAL A 97 -20.56 -24.42 -14.22
CA VAL A 97 -20.80 -22.97 -14.39
C VAL A 97 -22.23 -22.67 -13.98
N TYR A 98 -22.39 -21.68 -13.14
CA TYR A 98 -23.69 -21.20 -12.66
C TYR A 98 -23.95 -19.80 -13.19
N LYS A 99 -25.21 -19.51 -13.50
CA LYS A 99 -25.67 -18.21 -13.98
C LYS A 99 -26.80 -17.68 -13.10
N ASN A 100 -26.68 -16.44 -12.69
CA ASN A 100 -27.72 -15.69 -12.00
C ASN A 100 -28.01 -14.41 -12.79
N LYS A 101 -29.19 -14.30 -13.33
CA LYS A 101 -29.61 -13.08 -14.03
C LYS A 101 -29.83 -11.96 -13.03
N LEU A 102 -29.04 -10.88 -13.15
CA LEU A 102 -29.16 -9.69 -12.32
C LEU A 102 -30.12 -8.68 -12.93
N VAL A 103 -30.07 -8.53 -14.24
CA VAL A 103 -30.97 -7.67 -15.02
C VAL A 103 -31.38 -8.41 -16.28
N GLU A 104 -32.69 -8.64 -16.44
CA GLU A 104 -33.21 -9.12 -17.70
C GLU A 104 -33.22 -7.98 -18.74
N ASN A 105 -33.13 -8.36 -20.02
CA ASN A 105 -33.24 -7.40 -21.11
C ASN A 105 -34.54 -6.61 -21.00
N GLU A 106 -34.43 -5.33 -20.64
CA GLU A 106 -35.56 -4.43 -20.47
C GLU A 106 -35.72 -3.55 -21.71
N THR A 107 -36.68 -3.89 -22.52
CA THR A 107 -36.93 -3.18 -23.78
C THR A 107 -37.48 -1.75 -23.58
N THR A 108 -38.03 -1.43 -22.39
CA THR A 108 -38.63 -0.14 -22.12
C THR A 108 -37.61 1.00 -22.10
N PHE A 109 -36.42 0.75 -21.61
CA PHE A 109 -35.32 1.74 -21.60
C PHE A 109 -33.97 1.19 -22.08
N ASN A 110 -34.02 0.10 -22.86
CA ASN A 110 -32.88 -0.46 -23.55
C ASN A 110 -31.69 -0.82 -22.61
N CYS A 111 -32.00 -1.36 -21.43
CA CYS A 111 -30.99 -1.82 -20.47
C CYS A 111 -30.27 -3.07 -21.02
N PRO A 112 -28.94 -3.18 -20.96
CA PRO A 112 -28.23 -4.39 -21.32
C PRO A 112 -28.59 -5.54 -20.37
N GLU A 113 -28.46 -6.77 -20.87
CA GLU A 113 -28.52 -7.97 -20.03
C GLU A 113 -27.28 -7.97 -19.14
N VAL A 114 -27.49 -8.14 -17.83
CA VAL A 114 -26.43 -8.20 -16.83
C VAL A 114 -26.58 -9.50 -16.06
N ASP A 115 -25.59 -10.33 -16.18
CA ASP A 115 -25.56 -11.67 -15.57
C ASP A 115 -24.37 -11.81 -14.63
N ASN A 116 -24.59 -12.45 -13.49
CA ASN A 116 -23.47 -12.96 -12.67
C ASN A 116 -23.21 -14.41 -13.04
N TYR A 117 -21.96 -14.70 -13.36
CA TYR A 117 -21.49 -16.06 -13.56
C TYR A 117 -20.61 -16.47 -12.38
N THR A 118 -20.78 -17.71 -11.91
CA THR A 118 -19.92 -18.35 -10.94
C THR A 118 -19.41 -19.65 -11.52
N MET A 119 -18.10 -19.76 -11.65
CA MET A 119 -17.40 -20.91 -12.19
C MET A 119 -16.67 -21.65 -11.08
N GLU A 120 -16.88 -22.95 -10.96
CA GLU A 120 -16.10 -23.77 -10.05
C GLU A 120 -14.68 -23.96 -10.58
N LYS A 121 -13.74 -24.33 -9.70
CA LYS A 121 -12.36 -24.62 -10.10
C LYS A 121 -12.29 -25.45 -11.38
N GLY A 122 -11.55 -24.94 -12.36
CA GLY A 122 -11.34 -25.59 -13.65
C GLY A 122 -12.48 -25.43 -14.67
N ALA A 123 -13.60 -24.85 -14.28
CA ALA A 123 -14.69 -24.55 -15.21
C ALA A 123 -14.31 -23.38 -16.13
N ARG A 124 -14.73 -23.45 -17.40
CA ARG A 124 -14.38 -22.46 -18.42
C ARG A 124 -15.40 -22.41 -19.55
N THR A 125 -15.38 -21.30 -20.30
CA THR A 125 -16.10 -21.20 -21.56
C THR A 125 -15.30 -21.88 -22.68
N ASP A 126 -16.00 -22.28 -23.73
CA ASP A 126 -15.37 -22.54 -25.03
C ASP A 126 -14.94 -21.21 -25.68
N TRP A 127 -14.10 -21.27 -26.71
CA TRP A 127 -13.81 -20.09 -27.53
C TRP A 127 -15.10 -19.53 -28.10
N HIS A 128 -15.34 -18.25 -27.95
CA HIS A 128 -16.55 -17.57 -28.43
C HIS A 128 -16.30 -16.12 -28.76
N SER A 129 -17.26 -15.48 -29.42
CA SER A 129 -17.26 -14.05 -29.65
C SER A 129 -18.67 -13.49 -29.50
N HIS A 130 -18.76 -12.23 -29.12
CA HIS A 130 -19.99 -11.45 -29.04
C HIS A 130 -20.08 -10.47 -30.19
N GLU A 131 -21.23 -10.41 -30.88
CA GLU A 131 -21.43 -9.48 -32.00
C GLU A 131 -21.36 -8.04 -31.53
N SER A 132 -21.82 -7.75 -30.31
CA SER A 132 -21.86 -6.42 -29.72
C SER A 132 -20.70 -6.14 -28.73
N GLY A 133 -19.82 -7.12 -28.52
CA GLY A 133 -18.81 -7.08 -27.46
C GLY A 133 -19.35 -7.44 -26.09
N GLN A 134 -18.46 -7.62 -25.13
CA GLN A 134 -18.80 -8.00 -23.76
C GLN A 134 -17.91 -7.25 -22.78
N LEU A 135 -18.50 -6.75 -21.68
CA LEU A 135 -17.74 -6.27 -20.52
C LEU A 135 -17.81 -7.32 -19.42
N ILE A 136 -16.65 -7.73 -18.92
CA ILE A 136 -16.51 -8.68 -17.80
C ILE A 136 -15.93 -7.93 -16.62
N ILE A 137 -16.65 -7.94 -15.48
CA ILE A 137 -16.22 -7.31 -14.23
C ILE A 137 -16.05 -8.43 -13.21
N VAL A 138 -14.82 -8.69 -12.82
CA VAL A 138 -14.51 -9.76 -11.87
C VAL A 138 -14.91 -9.35 -10.46
N THR A 139 -15.75 -10.17 -9.82
CA THR A 139 -16.30 -9.89 -8.48
C THR A 139 -15.73 -10.76 -7.38
N ASN A 140 -15.21 -11.95 -7.72
CA ASN A 140 -14.61 -12.85 -6.73
C ASN A 140 -13.64 -13.86 -7.39
N GLY A 141 -12.62 -14.26 -6.64
CA GLY A 141 -11.66 -15.29 -7.02
C GLY A 141 -10.73 -14.86 -8.17
N THR A 142 -10.06 -15.86 -8.74
CA THR A 142 -9.08 -15.71 -9.79
C THR A 142 -9.50 -16.50 -11.03
N GLY A 143 -9.51 -15.83 -12.17
CA GLY A 143 -9.85 -16.41 -13.47
C GLY A 143 -8.72 -16.30 -14.49
N LEU A 144 -8.93 -16.94 -15.62
CA LEU A 144 -8.10 -16.86 -16.81
C LEU A 144 -8.93 -16.25 -17.93
N TYR A 145 -8.31 -15.40 -18.75
CA TYR A 145 -8.92 -14.79 -19.93
C TYR A 145 -7.91 -14.79 -21.08
N GLN A 146 -8.35 -15.12 -22.27
CA GLN A 146 -7.50 -15.09 -23.47
C GLN A 146 -8.29 -14.64 -24.70
N GLU A 147 -7.70 -13.74 -25.46
CA GLU A 147 -8.13 -13.43 -26.84
C GLU A 147 -7.34 -14.25 -27.86
N GLU A 148 -7.95 -14.57 -28.99
CA GLU A 148 -7.29 -15.34 -30.05
C GLU A 148 -6.02 -14.62 -30.55
N GLY A 149 -4.89 -15.31 -30.48
CA GLY A 149 -3.59 -14.78 -30.88
C GLY A 149 -2.85 -13.98 -29.78
N SER A 150 -3.41 -13.90 -28.58
CA SER A 150 -2.80 -13.25 -27.43
C SER A 150 -2.39 -14.26 -26.34
N ASP A 151 -1.52 -13.85 -25.46
CA ASP A 151 -1.21 -14.62 -24.25
C ASP A 151 -2.40 -14.64 -23.28
N VAL A 152 -2.46 -15.68 -22.44
CA VAL A 152 -3.48 -15.77 -21.40
C VAL A 152 -3.20 -14.74 -20.29
N ARG A 153 -4.24 -14.03 -19.87
CA ARG A 153 -4.23 -13.10 -18.76
C ARG A 153 -4.85 -13.75 -17.52
N VAL A 154 -4.19 -13.63 -16.37
CA VAL A 154 -4.80 -13.89 -15.08
C VAL A 154 -5.62 -12.66 -14.69
N VAL A 155 -6.88 -12.89 -14.30
CA VAL A 155 -7.82 -11.84 -13.89
C VAL A 155 -8.35 -12.13 -12.50
N LYS A 156 -8.55 -11.10 -11.70
CA LYS A 156 -8.93 -11.19 -10.28
C LYS A 156 -10.02 -10.18 -9.92
N ALA A 157 -10.61 -10.34 -8.75
CA ALA A 157 -11.62 -9.41 -8.24
C ALA A 157 -11.15 -7.95 -8.36
N GLY A 158 -12.00 -7.11 -8.96
CA GLY A 158 -11.71 -5.72 -9.30
C GLY A 158 -11.26 -5.49 -10.75
N ASP A 159 -10.81 -6.51 -11.47
CA ASP A 159 -10.42 -6.36 -12.88
C ASP A 159 -11.66 -6.19 -13.78
N VAL A 160 -11.48 -5.33 -14.79
CA VAL A 160 -12.46 -5.07 -15.83
C VAL A 160 -11.85 -5.44 -17.19
N ILE A 161 -12.57 -6.25 -17.96
CA ILE A 161 -12.12 -6.71 -19.27
C ILE A 161 -13.15 -6.27 -20.31
N GLU A 162 -12.69 -5.60 -21.35
CA GLU A 162 -13.47 -5.24 -22.52
C GLU A 162 -13.14 -6.18 -23.67
N ALA A 163 -14.01 -7.15 -23.93
CA ALA A 163 -13.95 -7.94 -25.15
C ALA A 163 -14.67 -7.18 -26.27
N LYS A 164 -13.92 -6.62 -27.21
CA LYS A 164 -14.48 -5.82 -28.32
C LYS A 164 -15.39 -6.63 -29.23
N PRO A 165 -16.33 -6.00 -29.97
CA PRO A 165 -17.20 -6.68 -30.90
C PRO A 165 -16.44 -7.63 -31.87
N GLY A 166 -16.87 -8.88 -31.90
CA GLY A 166 -16.32 -9.92 -32.77
C GLY A 166 -14.98 -10.52 -32.35
N VAL A 167 -14.37 -10.04 -31.29
CA VAL A 167 -13.12 -10.62 -30.77
C VAL A 167 -13.39 -11.97 -30.14
N LYS A 168 -12.70 -13.01 -30.67
CA LYS A 168 -12.76 -14.34 -30.10
C LYS A 168 -11.96 -14.40 -28.81
N HIS A 169 -12.58 -14.93 -27.78
CA HIS A 169 -11.97 -15.10 -26.47
C HIS A 169 -12.55 -16.29 -25.71
N TRP A 170 -11.88 -16.68 -24.66
CA TRP A 170 -12.40 -17.59 -23.65
C TRP A 170 -11.99 -17.10 -22.25
N HIS A 171 -12.75 -17.51 -21.26
CA HIS A 171 -12.43 -17.24 -19.84
C HIS A 171 -12.89 -18.40 -18.96
N GLY A 172 -12.27 -18.53 -17.80
CA GLY A 172 -12.57 -19.63 -16.88
C GLY A 172 -11.97 -19.42 -15.50
N ALA A 173 -12.41 -20.25 -14.56
CA ALA A 173 -11.85 -20.28 -13.21
C ALA A 173 -10.41 -20.80 -13.26
N ALA A 174 -9.52 -20.22 -12.49
CA ALA A 174 -8.19 -20.78 -12.28
C ALA A 174 -8.26 -21.98 -11.29
N ASN A 175 -7.45 -21.97 -10.24
CA ASN A 175 -7.40 -23.05 -9.25
C ASN A 175 -8.42 -22.94 -8.11
N GLU A 176 -9.29 -21.94 -8.18
CA GLU A 176 -10.33 -21.65 -7.20
C GLU A 176 -11.66 -21.29 -7.88
N GLN A 177 -12.69 -21.03 -7.10
CA GLN A 177 -13.94 -20.51 -7.61
C GLN A 177 -13.74 -19.10 -8.16
N PHE A 178 -14.34 -18.80 -9.30
CA PHE A 178 -14.23 -17.51 -9.99
C PHE A 178 -15.63 -16.97 -10.29
N ALA A 179 -15.89 -15.71 -9.92
CA ALA A 179 -17.16 -15.06 -10.21
C ALA A 179 -16.96 -13.70 -10.89
N TYR A 180 -17.85 -13.39 -11.83
CA TYR A 180 -17.82 -12.15 -12.59
C TYR A 180 -19.22 -11.73 -13.03
N ILE A 181 -19.38 -10.42 -13.25
CA ILE A 181 -20.53 -9.85 -13.92
C ILE A 181 -20.21 -9.75 -15.42
N ALA A 182 -21.09 -10.28 -16.26
CA ALA A 182 -21.06 -10.04 -17.70
C ALA A 182 -22.13 -9.01 -18.08
N VAL A 183 -21.71 -7.96 -18.78
CA VAL A 183 -22.62 -6.96 -19.38
C VAL A 183 -22.49 -7.10 -20.90
N ASN A 184 -23.55 -7.51 -21.56
CA ASN A 184 -23.57 -7.72 -23.01
C ASN A 184 -23.97 -6.43 -23.73
N GLY A 185 -23.24 -6.08 -24.80
CA GLY A 185 -23.23 -4.73 -25.34
C GLY A 185 -24.52 -4.22 -25.96
N ASN A 186 -25.33 -5.05 -26.60
CA ASN A 186 -26.52 -4.57 -27.35
C ASN A 186 -27.77 -5.31 -26.94
N PRO A 187 -28.68 -4.67 -26.14
CA PRO A 187 -29.85 -5.34 -25.61
C PRO A 187 -30.71 -6.01 -26.68
N GLY A 188 -30.96 -7.30 -26.51
CA GLY A 188 -31.80 -8.11 -27.42
C GLY A 188 -31.21 -8.40 -28.80
N HIS A 189 -29.98 -7.99 -29.06
CA HIS A 189 -29.32 -8.16 -30.35
C HIS A 189 -27.91 -8.76 -30.27
N ASP A 190 -27.41 -9.06 -29.07
CA ASP A 190 -26.12 -9.73 -28.94
C ASP A 190 -26.26 -11.19 -29.38
N LYS A 191 -25.41 -11.57 -30.33
CA LYS A 191 -25.30 -12.94 -30.78
C LYS A 191 -23.96 -13.51 -30.38
N ILE A 192 -24.02 -14.54 -29.55
CA ILE A 192 -22.83 -15.31 -29.18
C ILE A 192 -22.54 -16.31 -30.30
N THR A 193 -21.34 -16.28 -30.82
CA THR A 193 -20.83 -17.27 -31.77
C THR A 193 -19.83 -18.16 -31.06
N TRP A 194 -20.24 -19.39 -30.77
CA TRP A 194 -19.39 -20.42 -30.19
C TRP A 194 -18.50 -21.05 -31.25
N ASP A 195 -17.23 -21.27 -30.92
CA ASP A 195 -16.21 -21.90 -31.78
C ASP A 195 -15.78 -23.26 -31.18
N LYS A 196 -14.51 -23.53 -31.09
CA LYS A 196 -13.95 -24.76 -30.55
C LYS A 196 -13.92 -24.76 -29.03
N ALA A 197 -13.98 -25.96 -28.43
CA ALA A 197 -13.75 -26.12 -27.01
C ALA A 197 -12.30 -25.78 -26.63
N VAL A 198 -12.11 -25.17 -25.46
CA VAL A 198 -10.80 -25.10 -24.81
C VAL A 198 -10.53 -26.48 -24.18
N THR A 199 -9.59 -27.23 -24.75
CA THR A 199 -9.28 -28.58 -24.28
C THR A 199 -8.62 -28.57 -22.89
N ASP A 200 -8.66 -29.70 -22.18
CA ASP A 200 -7.95 -29.82 -20.91
C ASP A 200 -6.43 -29.63 -21.08
N GLU A 201 -5.86 -30.07 -22.19
CA GLU A 201 -4.45 -29.87 -22.51
C GLU A 201 -4.13 -28.36 -22.70
N GLU A 202 -4.96 -27.66 -23.49
CA GLU A 202 -4.84 -26.21 -23.73
C GLU A 202 -4.99 -25.45 -22.40
N TYR A 203 -6.05 -25.74 -21.64
CA TYR A 203 -6.31 -25.09 -20.34
C TYR A 203 -5.20 -25.41 -19.31
N ASN A 204 -4.77 -26.66 -19.18
CA ASN A 204 -3.71 -27.05 -18.26
C ASN A 204 -2.34 -26.56 -18.70
N SER A 205 -2.07 -26.43 -20.01
CA SER A 205 -0.83 -25.86 -20.51
C SER A 205 -0.71 -24.37 -20.15
N VAL A 206 -1.83 -23.68 -20.13
CA VAL A 206 -1.92 -22.29 -19.65
C VAL A 206 -1.70 -22.21 -18.16
N GLN A 207 -2.32 -23.11 -17.39
CA GLN A 207 -2.08 -23.18 -15.94
C GLN A 207 -0.68 -23.69 -15.59
N ALA A 208 -0.11 -24.57 -16.42
CA ALA A 208 1.27 -25.01 -16.29
C ALA A 208 2.29 -23.97 -16.79
N GLY A 209 1.81 -22.91 -17.47
CA GLY A 209 2.63 -21.90 -18.14
C GLY A 209 3.63 -22.54 -19.11
N GLY A 210 3.60 -22.20 -20.38
CA GLY A 210 4.59 -22.68 -21.35
C GLY A 210 6.04 -22.23 -21.04
N ASN A 211 6.22 -21.33 -20.08
CA ASN A 211 7.43 -21.08 -19.28
C ASN A 211 6.96 -21.14 -17.83
N THR A 212 7.29 -22.20 -17.13
CA THR A 212 6.79 -22.50 -15.81
C THR A 212 7.09 -21.36 -14.84
N ALA A 213 6.07 -20.56 -14.52
CA ALA A 213 6.12 -19.66 -13.37
C ALA A 213 6.13 -20.45 -12.03
N VAL A 214 6.58 -21.71 -12.07
CA VAL A 214 6.78 -22.55 -10.89
C VAL A 214 8.22 -22.38 -10.41
N VAL A 215 8.33 -22.00 -9.17
CA VAL A 215 9.60 -21.82 -8.46
C VAL A 215 9.59 -22.76 -7.26
N LYS A 216 10.72 -23.40 -7.02
CA LYS A 216 10.90 -24.25 -5.84
C LYS A 216 11.49 -23.42 -4.70
N THR A 217 10.72 -23.23 -3.66
CA THR A 217 11.22 -22.69 -2.38
C THR A 217 11.65 -23.82 -1.44
N ASP A 218 12.28 -23.48 -0.35
CA ASP A 218 12.68 -24.42 0.69
C ASP A 218 11.46 -25.05 1.42
N SER A 219 10.29 -24.39 1.41
CA SER A 219 9.06 -24.92 1.98
C SER A 219 8.19 -25.72 0.98
N GLY A 220 8.40 -25.54 -0.34
CA GLY A 220 7.65 -26.24 -1.39
C GLY A 220 7.61 -25.46 -2.70
N ASN A 221 6.89 -25.99 -3.70
CA ASN A 221 6.75 -25.27 -4.96
C ASN A 221 5.67 -24.19 -4.85
N VAL A 222 5.94 -23.02 -5.47
CA VAL A 222 4.98 -21.94 -5.67
C VAL A 222 4.83 -21.66 -7.14
N GLN A 223 3.60 -21.42 -7.58
CA GLN A 223 3.27 -21.06 -8.96
C GLN A 223 2.71 -19.65 -9.01
N GLY A 224 3.46 -18.75 -9.67
CA GLY A 224 2.99 -17.43 -10.05
C GLY A 224 2.35 -17.41 -11.44
N TYR A 225 2.15 -16.22 -11.96
CA TYR A 225 1.69 -15.97 -13.32
C TYR A 225 2.62 -15.03 -14.07
N VAL A 226 2.51 -14.98 -15.37
CA VAL A 226 3.26 -14.03 -16.21
C VAL A 226 2.26 -13.03 -16.79
N LYS A 227 2.53 -11.75 -16.56
CA LYS A 227 1.77 -10.65 -17.13
C LYS A 227 2.73 -9.69 -17.82
N ASP A 228 2.53 -9.42 -19.09
CA ASP A 228 3.36 -8.52 -19.91
C ASP A 228 4.87 -8.80 -19.80
N GLY A 229 5.23 -10.07 -19.69
CA GLY A 229 6.61 -10.57 -19.57
C GLY A 229 7.16 -10.57 -18.14
N THR A 230 6.43 -10.04 -17.16
CA THR A 230 6.82 -10.05 -15.75
C THR A 230 6.24 -11.26 -15.01
N TYR A 231 7.09 -12.03 -14.35
CA TYR A 231 6.69 -13.10 -13.45
C TYR A 231 6.24 -12.49 -12.13
N THR A 232 5.01 -12.81 -11.74
CA THR A 232 4.36 -12.23 -10.56
C THR A 232 3.89 -13.32 -9.60
N TYR A 233 4.19 -13.13 -8.33
CA TYR A 233 3.78 -14.03 -7.25
C TYR A 233 3.21 -13.21 -6.12
N HIS A 234 2.02 -13.56 -5.65
CA HIS A 234 1.34 -12.87 -4.56
C HIS A 234 1.06 -13.82 -3.40
N GLY A 235 1.20 -13.29 -2.17
CA GLY A 235 0.80 -14.00 -0.96
C GLY A 235 1.63 -15.25 -0.65
N ILE A 236 2.94 -15.24 -0.95
CA ILE A 236 3.83 -16.34 -0.55
C ILE A 236 4.05 -16.26 0.96
N PRO A 237 3.70 -17.28 1.74
CA PRO A 237 4.00 -17.29 3.18
C PRO A 237 5.50 -17.44 3.40
N TYR A 238 6.08 -16.56 4.23
CA TYR A 238 7.49 -16.64 4.62
C TYR A 238 7.68 -17.16 6.05
N ALA A 239 6.67 -16.99 6.90
CA ALA A 239 6.63 -17.49 8.26
C ALA A 239 5.18 -17.74 8.69
N ASN A 240 4.98 -18.38 9.85
CA ASN A 240 3.68 -18.53 10.51
C ASN A 240 3.76 -18.02 11.94
N ALA A 241 2.74 -17.31 12.39
CA ALA A 241 2.58 -16.85 13.78
C ALA A 241 1.35 -17.51 14.42
N ASP A 242 1.57 -18.68 15.02
CA ASP A 242 0.50 -19.47 15.65
C ASP A 242 0.03 -18.88 16.99
N GLU A 243 0.88 -18.08 17.63
CA GLU A 243 0.60 -17.42 18.90
C GLU A 243 0.91 -15.93 18.81
N ARG A 244 0.14 -15.11 19.54
CA ARG A 244 0.42 -13.68 19.70
C ARG A 244 1.70 -13.43 20.49
N PHE A 245 2.39 -12.37 20.19
CA PHE A 245 3.51 -11.80 20.97
C PHE A 245 4.76 -12.69 21.05
N VAL A 246 4.81 -13.76 20.26
CA VAL A 246 5.98 -14.64 20.14
C VAL A 246 6.58 -14.57 18.75
N LEU A 247 7.82 -15.03 18.60
CA LEU A 247 8.49 -15.12 17.31
C LEU A 247 7.66 -15.99 16.35
N ALA A 248 7.50 -15.51 15.13
CA ALA A 248 7.00 -16.35 14.04
C ALA A 248 8.03 -17.45 13.74
N HIS A 249 7.55 -18.62 13.38
CA HIS A 249 8.43 -19.71 12.94
C HIS A 249 8.43 -19.85 11.43
N LYS A 250 9.44 -20.50 10.89
CA LYS A 250 9.55 -20.78 9.46
C LYS A 250 8.28 -21.50 8.98
N THR A 251 7.76 -21.08 7.84
CA THR A 251 6.59 -21.69 7.22
C THR A 251 6.76 -23.20 7.07
N ASP A 252 5.74 -23.96 7.45
CA ASP A 252 5.70 -25.40 7.27
C ASP A 252 5.83 -25.78 5.80
N SER A 253 6.57 -26.87 5.55
CA SER A 253 6.70 -27.41 4.21
C SER A 253 5.40 -28.01 3.71
N TRP A 254 5.15 -27.94 2.42
CA TRP A 254 3.97 -28.52 1.77
C TRP A 254 4.35 -29.40 0.57
N ASP A 255 3.51 -30.39 0.34
CA ASP A 255 3.57 -31.23 -0.85
C ASP A 255 2.85 -30.58 -2.04
N GLY A 256 3.36 -30.80 -3.25
CA GLY A 256 2.76 -30.27 -4.48
C GLY A 256 3.13 -28.80 -4.74
N THR A 257 2.23 -28.07 -5.38
CA THR A 257 2.44 -26.67 -5.79
C THR A 257 1.33 -25.79 -5.22
N LYS A 258 1.69 -24.78 -4.44
CA LYS A 258 0.77 -23.71 -4.03
C LYS A 258 0.69 -22.64 -5.11
N THR A 259 -0.51 -22.15 -5.38
CA THR A 259 -0.70 -20.99 -6.26
C THR A 259 -0.43 -19.70 -5.49
N ALA A 260 0.30 -18.79 -6.13
CA ALA A 260 0.64 -17.46 -5.65
C ALA A 260 0.04 -16.40 -6.58
N TYR A 261 -1.29 -16.51 -6.82
CA TYR A 261 -2.03 -15.65 -7.75
C TYR A 261 -2.72 -14.48 -7.05
N SER A 262 -3.03 -14.63 -5.77
CA SER A 262 -3.78 -13.65 -4.98
C SER A 262 -2.93 -13.13 -3.83
N TYR A 263 -3.09 -11.86 -3.51
CA TYR A 263 -2.47 -11.27 -2.34
C TYR A 263 -2.89 -11.99 -1.07
N GLY A 264 -1.95 -12.12 -0.13
CA GLY A 264 -2.19 -12.68 1.18
C GLY A 264 -2.96 -11.73 2.10
N GLN A 265 -3.35 -12.25 3.25
CA GLN A 265 -4.02 -11.46 4.29
C GLN A 265 -3.05 -10.42 4.88
N ILE A 266 -3.59 -9.29 5.31
CA ILE A 266 -2.85 -8.22 5.97
C ILE A 266 -2.99 -8.31 7.50
N ALA A 267 -2.14 -7.61 8.24
CA ALA A 267 -2.25 -7.54 9.69
C ALA A 267 -3.58 -6.89 10.13
N PRO A 268 -4.21 -7.35 11.24
CA PRO A 268 -5.35 -6.69 11.84
C PRO A 268 -5.00 -5.24 12.18
N GLN A 269 -5.88 -4.31 11.79
CA GLN A 269 -5.67 -2.88 11.97
C GLN A 269 -6.99 -2.12 11.93
N SER A 270 -7.02 -0.94 12.54
CA SER A 270 -8.13 -0.01 12.38
C SER A 270 -7.97 0.76 11.06
N GLY A 271 -9.06 1.05 10.39
CA GLY A 271 -9.04 1.77 9.10
C GLY A 271 -10.39 1.64 8.40
N GLY A 272 -10.54 2.25 7.24
CA GLY A 272 -11.80 2.29 6.50
C GLY A 272 -12.29 0.90 6.03
N ASN A 273 -13.55 0.84 5.63
CA ASN A 273 -14.29 -0.38 5.24
C ASN A 273 -13.75 -1.12 3.98
N ASN A 274 -12.67 -0.63 3.37
CA ASN A 274 -12.08 -1.20 2.16
C ASN A 274 -10.76 -1.94 2.42
N LEU A 275 -10.46 -2.25 3.68
CA LEU A 275 -9.26 -3.03 3.98
C LEU A 275 -9.39 -4.45 3.39
N PRO A 276 -8.29 -5.01 2.86
CA PRO A 276 -8.23 -6.41 2.48
C PRO A 276 -8.54 -7.35 3.65
N THR A 277 -8.74 -8.62 3.37
CA THR A 277 -8.93 -9.62 4.43
C THR A 277 -7.76 -9.62 5.39
N MET A 278 -8.05 -9.53 6.70
CA MET A 278 -7.07 -9.45 7.77
C MET A 278 -6.90 -10.79 8.48
N SER A 279 -5.68 -11.06 8.95
CA SER A 279 -5.36 -12.21 9.79
C SER A 279 -4.17 -11.87 10.70
N GLU A 280 -4.12 -12.45 11.86
CA GLU A 280 -2.93 -12.40 12.72
C GLU A 280 -1.77 -13.23 12.13
N ASP A 281 -2.08 -14.26 11.33
CA ASP A 281 -1.13 -14.96 10.45
C ASP A 281 -1.01 -14.23 9.12
N CYS A 282 -0.35 -13.07 9.14
CA CYS A 282 -0.21 -12.14 8.01
C CYS A 282 1.18 -12.18 7.37
N GLN A 283 2.05 -13.11 7.75
CA GLN A 283 3.44 -13.21 7.33
C GLN A 283 3.55 -13.72 5.89
N ASN A 284 3.29 -12.85 4.93
CA ASN A 284 3.36 -13.14 3.50
C ASN A 284 4.06 -12.03 2.71
N LEU A 285 4.54 -12.39 1.53
CA LEU A 285 5.24 -11.48 0.63
C LEU A 285 4.78 -11.66 -0.83
N ASN A 286 5.09 -10.65 -1.64
CA ASN A 286 4.85 -10.65 -3.07
C ASN A 286 6.17 -10.46 -3.81
N VAL A 287 6.29 -11.04 -5.00
CA VAL A 287 7.51 -10.98 -5.82
C VAL A 287 7.17 -10.65 -7.27
N TRP A 288 7.88 -9.68 -7.85
CA TRP A 288 7.88 -9.36 -9.28
C TRP A 288 9.30 -9.50 -9.84
N THR A 289 9.44 -10.22 -10.94
CA THR A 289 10.76 -10.47 -11.55
C THR A 289 10.66 -10.66 -13.06
N GLN A 290 11.76 -10.38 -13.77
CA GLN A 290 11.85 -10.56 -15.22
C GLN A 290 12.34 -11.95 -15.63
N GLY A 291 12.54 -12.86 -14.69
CA GLY A 291 12.90 -14.23 -14.98
C GLY A 291 13.14 -15.07 -13.74
N VAL A 292 12.79 -16.33 -13.84
CA VAL A 292 12.90 -17.32 -12.76
C VAL A 292 13.83 -18.45 -13.17
N ASN A 293 14.51 -19.07 -12.21
CA ASN A 293 15.42 -20.20 -12.44
C ASN A 293 16.53 -19.91 -13.48
N ASP A 294 16.81 -18.64 -13.78
CA ASP A 294 17.74 -18.20 -14.83
C ASP A 294 19.16 -17.84 -14.30
N ARG A 295 19.32 -17.81 -12.97
CA ARG A 295 20.57 -17.50 -12.25
C ARG A 295 21.21 -16.15 -12.64
N LYS A 296 20.40 -15.18 -13.07
CA LYS A 296 20.90 -13.86 -13.51
C LYS A 296 21.44 -13.00 -12.37
N LYS A 297 21.09 -13.29 -11.12
CA LYS A 297 21.51 -12.51 -9.96
C LYS A 297 21.11 -11.02 -10.07
N ARG A 298 19.80 -10.78 -10.27
CA ARG A 298 19.25 -9.43 -10.29
C ARG A 298 19.31 -8.80 -8.91
N PRO A 299 19.60 -7.50 -8.79
CA PRO A 299 19.42 -6.80 -7.52
C PRO A 299 18.00 -6.98 -6.98
N VAL A 300 17.88 -7.12 -5.67
CA VAL A 300 16.60 -7.30 -4.99
C VAL A 300 16.25 -6.02 -4.27
N MET A 301 15.02 -5.51 -4.46
CA MET A 301 14.48 -4.34 -3.80
C MET A 301 13.29 -4.76 -2.93
N VAL A 302 13.39 -4.59 -1.62
CA VAL A 302 12.40 -5.05 -0.64
C VAL A 302 11.66 -3.85 -0.08
N TRP A 303 10.38 -3.72 -0.43
CA TRP A 303 9.50 -2.65 0.03
C TRP A 303 8.93 -2.91 1.42
N LEU A 304 9.09 -1.94 2.30
CA LEU A 304 8.50 -1.85 3.63
C LEU A 304 7.46 -0.73 3.63
N HIS A 305 6.19 -1.07 3.78
CA HIS A 305 5.08 -0.11 3.73
C HIS A 305 5.08 0.87 4.90
N GLY A 306 4.41 2.02 4.73
CA GLY A 306 4.19 3.06 5.72
C GLY A 306 3.12 2.73 6.77
N GLY A 307 2.43 3.77 7.25
CA GLY A 307 1.41 3.65 8.28
C GLY A 307 1.98 3.54 9.71
N GLY A 308 3.17 4.08 9.94
CA GLY A 308 3.91 3.90 11.18
C GLY A 308 4.23 2.43 11.40
N PHE A 309 3.93 1.96 12.59
CA PHE A 309 3.95 0.53 12.96
C PHE A 309 2.54 0.05 13.37
N SER A 310 1.52 0.85 13.07
CA SER A 310 0.14 0.62 13.51
C SER A 310 -0.77 0.13 12.40
N THR A 311 -0.58 0.62 11.16
CA THR A 311 -1.44 0.37 10.01
C THR A 311 -0.61 0.16 8.74
N GLY A 312 -1.28 -0.01 7.61
CA GLY A 312 -0.65 -0.19 6.32
C GLY A 312 -0.54 -1.64 5.87
N SER A 313 -0.14 -1.83 4.62
CA SER A 313 0.09 -3.15 4.05
C SER A 313 0.90 -3.06 2.75
N SER A 314 1.40 -4.20 2.30
CA SER A 314 2.11 -4.31 1.01
C SER A 314 1.24 -4.01 -0.22
N ILE A 315 -0.05 -3.79 -0.04
CA ILE A 315 -1.06 -3.67 -1.10
C ILE A 315 -2.04 -2.50 -0.90
N GLU A 316 -1.76 -1.58 0.01
CA GLU A 316 -2.71 -0.50 0.32
C GLU A 316 -2.83 0.53 -0.82
N SER A 317 -1.85 0.61 -1.69
CA SER A 317 -1.83 1.54 -2.82
C SER A 317 -1.45 0.83 -4.13
N PRO A 318 -2.13 1.16 -5.26
CA PRO A 318 -1.66 0.74 -6.59
C PRO A 318 -0.24 1.20 -6.92
N ALA A 319 0.25 2.24 -6.24
CA ALA A 319 1.62 2.73 -6.39
C ALA A 319 2.68 1.71 -5.95
N TYR A 320 2.33 0.74 -5.09
CA TYR A 320 3.26 -0.27 -4.56
C TYR A 320 3.45 -1.48 -5.48
N ASP A 321 2.75 -1.55 -6.61
CA ASP A 321 2.91 -2.65 -7.57
C ASP A 321 4.32 -2.66 -8.16
N GLY A 322 5.05 -3.76 -7.97
CA GLY A 322 6.46 -3.89 -8.35
C GLY A 322 6.71 -4.15 -9.83
N GLU A 323 5.67 -4.32 -10.66
CA GLU A 323 5.80 -4.70 -12.07
C GLU A 323 6.65 -3.72 -12.88
N ASN A 324 6.29 -2.43 -12.86
CA ASN A 324 6.97 -1.40 -13.65
C ASN A 324 8.42 -1.20 -13.21
N LEU A 325 8.67 -1.17 -11.90
CA LEU A 325 10.03 -1.04 -11.35
C LEU A 325 10.90 -2.25 -11.71
N SER A 326 10.35 -3.48 -11.57
CA SER A 326 11.02 -4.71 -11.95
C SER A 326 11.37 -4.74 -13.44
N LYS A 327 10.42 -4.38 -14.30
CA LYS A 327 10.59 -4.35 -15.76
C LYS A 327 11.62 -3.30 -16.19
N LYS A 328 11.55 -2.09 -15.63
CA LYS A 328 12.48 -1.01 -15.97
C LYS A 328 13.91 -1.32 -15.55
N GLY A 329 14.10 -1.86 -14.36
CA GLY A 329 15.42 -2.06 -13.78
C GLY A 329 16.08 -3.40 -14.09
N ASP A 330 15.33 -4.40 -14.59
CA ASP A 330 15.69 -5.82 -14.52
C ASP A 330 16.10 -6.18 -13.08
N VAL A 331 15.25 -5.81 -12.12
CA VAL A 331 15.42 -6.07 -10.68
C VAL A 331 14.30 -6.97 -10.16
N VAL A 332 14.54 -7.66 -9.06
CA VAL A 332 13.48 -8.36 -8.31
C VAL A 332 12.90 -7.39 -7.30
N VAL A 333 11.59 -7.16 -7.35
CA VAL A 333 10.89 -6.36 -6.35
C VAL A 333 10.13 -7.29 -5.42
N VAL A 334 10.25 -7.06 -4.13
CA VAL A 334 9.53 -7.81 -3.08
C VAL A 334 8.78 -6.81 -2.21
N SER A 335 7.53 -7.09 -1.86
CA SER A 335 6.80 -6.34 -0.82
C SER A 335 6.30 -7.31 0.24
N ILE A 336 6.31 -6.90 1.51
CA ILE A 336 6.03 -7.79 2.64
C ILE A 336 4.92 -7.24 3.54
N ASN A 337 4.14 -8.14 4.15
CA ASN A 337 3.26 -7.89 5.27
C ASN A 337 3.89 -8.46 6.55
N HIS A 338 3.64 -7.83 7.68
CA HIS A 338 4.14 -8.22 8.99
C HIS A 338 3.18 -7.77 10.07
N ARG A 339 3.31 -8.27 11.31
CA ARG A 339 2.47 -7.84 12.44
C ARG A 339 2.67 -6.37 12.78
N LEU A 340 1.59 -5.72 13.16
CA LEU A 340 1.49 -4.29 13.46
C LEU A 340 0.87 -4.07 14.84
N ASN A 341 0.85 -2.81 15.28
CA ASN A 341 0.18 -2.31 16.49
C ASN A 341 0.49 -3.13 17.75
N SER A 342 -0.47 -3.33 18.63
CA SER A 342 -0.29 -4.15 19.83
C SER A 342 0.13 -5.58 19.52
N LEU A 343 -0.30 -6.16 18.39
CA LEU A 343 0.10 -7.50 17.98
C LEU A 343 1.58 -7.59 17.56
N GLY A 344 2.16 -6.49 17.10
CA GLY A 344 3.56 -6.40 16.71
C GLY A 344 4.51 -5.84 17.77
N HIS A 345 3.98 -5.10 18.77
CA HIS A 345 4.81 -4.27 19.64
C HIS A 345 4.39 -4.21 21.14
N LEU A 346 3.41 -5.00 21.59
CA LEU A 346 3.09 -5.05 23.02
C LEU A 346 4.17 -5.79 23.81
N ASP A 347 4.74 -5.14 24.81
CA ASP A 347 5.86 -5.66 25.59
C ASP A 347 5.45 -6.61 26.70
N LEU A 348 5.57 -7.89 26.45
CA LEU A 348 5.38 -8.96 27.44
C LEU A 348 6.70 -9.56 27.96
N SER A 349 7.85 -8.95 27.67
CA SER A 349 9.17 -9.49 28.00
C SER A 349 9.37 -9.78 29.48
N ALA A 350 8.67 -9.04 30.37
CA ALA A 350 8.69 -9.25 31.82
C ALA A 350 7.86 -10.49 32.30
N TYR A 351 7.06 -11.11 31.41
CA TYR A 351 6.07 -12.12 31.79
C TYR A 351 6.44 -13.55 31.35
N GLY A 352 7.66 -13.77 30.89
CA GLY A 352 8.19 -15.09 30.60
C GLY A 352 9.11 -15.14 29.40
N ASP A 353 10.01 -16.13 29.35
CA ASP A 353 11.08 -16.24 28.33
C ASP A 353 10.53 -16.36 26.90
N LYS A 354 9.35 -16.94 26.70
CA LYS A 354 8.75 -17.04 25.36
C LYS A 354 8.37 -15.67 24.78
N TYR A 355 8.15 -14.68 25.65
CA TYR A 355 7.78 -13.32 25.27
C TYR A 355 8.98 -12.36 25.17
N LYS A 356 10.22 -12.87 25.27
CA LYS A 356 11.44 -12.07 25.28
C LYS A 356 11.47 -10.98 24.19
N TYR A 357 10.96 -11.29 23.01
CA TYR A 357 10.99 -10.38 21.85
C TYR A 357 9.63 -9.76 21.54
N SER A 358 8.62 -9.91 22.39
CA SER A 358 7.24 -9.49 22.14
C SER A 358 7.12 -8.02 21.70
N THR A 359 7.93 -7.15 22.28
CA THR A 359 7.96 -5.72 21.96
C THR A 359 8.44 -5.41 20.52
N ASN A 360 9.13 -6.36 19.87
CA ASN A 360 9.70 -6.20 18.54
C ASN A 360 9.29 -7.30 17.55
N VAL A 361 8.23 -8.08 17.84
CA VAL A 361 7.84 -9.20 16.96
C VAL A 361 7.43 -8.75 15.56
N GLY A 362 6.87 -7.55 15.40
CA GLY A 362 6.63 -6.96 14.09
C GLY A 362 7.91 -6.75 13.28
N MET A 363 9.01 -6.39 13.94
CA MET A 363 10.32 -6.28 13.29
C MET A 363 10.98 -7.64 13.09
N THR A 364 10.78 -8.60 13.99
CA THR A 364 11.30 -9.97 13.78
C THR A 364 10.60 -10.69 12.64
N ASP A 365 9.35 -10.36 12.32
CA ASP A 365 8.68 -10.81 11.11
C ASP A 365 9.41 -10.32 9.85
N ILE A 366 9.85 -9.05 9.84
CA ILE A 366 10.66 -8.50 8.74
C ILE A 366 12.01 -9.22 8.63
N ILE A 367 12.66 -9.55 9.75
CA ILE A 367 13.86 -10.39 9.74
C ILE A 367 13.59 -11.75 9.09
N ALA A 368 12.49 -12.41 9.50
CA ALA A 368 12.10 -13.70 8.92
C ALA A 368 11.85 -13.61 7.40
N ALA A 369 11.23 -12.51 6.93
CA ALA A 369 11.06 -12.26 5.50
C ALA A 369 12.41 -12.08 4.78
N LEU A 370 13.36 -11.36 5.37
CA LEU A 370 14.69 -11.18 4.81
C LEU A 370 15.51 -12.49 4.82
N GLU A 371 15.36 -13.33 5.84
CA GLU A 371 15.91 -14.68 5.87
C GLU A 371 15.31 -15.55 4.77
N TRP A 372 14.00 -15.50 4.58
CA TRP A 372 13.33 -16.18 3.47
C TRP A 372 13.86 -15.70 2.11
N ILE A 373 14.05 -14.39 1.93
CA ILE A 373 14.66 -13.81 0.72
C ILE A 373 16.05 -14.38 0.51
N LYS A 374 16.89 -14.43 1.54
CA LYS A 374 18.24 -14.95 1.47
C LYS A 374 18.27 -16.42 1.03
N ASP A 375 17.31 -17.22 1.51
CA ASP A 375 17.25 -18.66 1.24
C ASP A 375 16.63 -19.00 -0.14
N ASN A 376 15.77 -18.11 -0.70
CA ASN A 376 14.89 -18.48 -1.82
C ASN A 376 14.98 -17.56 -3.05
N ILE A 377 15.45 -16.31 -2.91
CA ILE A 377 15.28 -15.31 -3.97
C ILE A 377 16.11 -15.61 -5.24
N ASP A 378 17.13 -16.43 -5.14
CA ASP A 378 17.91 -16.90 -6.28
C ASP A 378 17.06 -17.72 -7.28
N GLN A 379 16.04 -18.42 -6.80
CA GLN A 379 15.08 -19.15 -7.62
C GLN A 379 14.18 -18.21 -8.42
N PHE A 380 13.95 -17.00 -7.90
CA PHE A 380 13.26 -15.89 -8.57
C PHE A 380 14.21 -15.03 -9.42
N GLY A 381 15.43 -15.50 -9.65
CA GLY A 381 16.45 -14.82 -10.44
C GLY A 381 17.13 -13.65 -9.74
N GLY A 382 16.90 -13.47 -8.43
CA GLY A 382 17.49 -12.44 -7.59
C GLY A 382 18.88 -12.79 -7.06
N ASP A 383 19.60 -11.80 -6.56
CA ASP A 383 20.88 -11.95 -5.88
C ASP A 383 20.70 -11.78 -4.36
N PRO A 384 20.78 -12.86 -3.56
CA PRO A 384 20.65 -12.76 -2.10
C PRO A 384 21.78 -11.95 -1.43
N ASP A 385 22.87 -11.68 -2.15
CA ASP A 385 23.99 -10.88 -1.70
C ASP A 385 23.90 -9.41 -2.17
N ASN A 386 22.81 -9.03 -2.88
CA ASN A 386 22.57 -7.67 -3.35
C ASN A 386 21.14 -7.24 -3.08
N VAL A 387 20.80 -7.10 -1.80
CA VAL A 387 19.45 -6.75 -1.30
C VAL A 387 19.45 -5.30 -0.82
N THR A 388 18.49 -4.52 -1.29
CA THR A 388 18.19 -3.15 -0.85
C THR A 388 16.83 -3.14 -0.16
N VAL A 389 16.77 -2.74 1.11
CA VAL A 389 15.50 -2.46 1.80
C VAL A 389 15.13 -1.01 1.60
N PHE A 390 13.88 -0.73 1.25
CA PHE A 390 13.41 0.64 1.06
C PHE A 390 11.98 0.80 1.58
N GLY A 391 11.64 2.00 2.01
CA GLY A 391 10.31 2.25 2.56
C GLY A 391 10.06 3.70 2.84
N GLU A 392 8.79 4.04 2.84
CA GLU A 392 8.30 5.39 3.08
C GLU A 392 7.61 5.48 4.44
N SER A 393 7.71 6.67 5.09
CA SER A 393 7.08 6.92 6.40
C SER A 393 7.54 5.88 7.43
N GLY A 394 6.63 5.20 8.12
CA GLY A 394 6.96 4.09 9.01
C GLY A 394 7.81 3.00 8.35
N GLY A 395 7.71 2.83 7.03
CA GLY A 395 8.58 1.92 6.26
C GLY A 395 10.05 2.34 6.28
N GLY A 396 10.33 3.63 6.15
CA GLY A 396 11.68 4.17 6.32
C GLY A 396 12.19 4.05 7.75
N ALA A 397 11.32 4.23 8.75
CA ALA A 397 11.67 3.97 10.15
C ALA A 397 12.02 2.48 10.39
N LYS A 398 11.34 1.54 9.70
CA LYS A 398 11.68 0.11 9.71
C LYS A 398 13.08 -0.14 9.12
N VAL A 399 13.42 0.55 8.00
CA VAL A 399 14.78 0.50 7.43
C VAL A 399 15.82 0.95 8.46
N LEU A 400 15.58 2.06 9.15
CA LEU A 400 16.49 2.58 10.19
C LEU A 400 16.63 1.61 11.36
N ALA A 401 15.55 0.99 11.82
CA ALA A 401 15.59 -0.05 12.86
C ALA A 401 16.42 -1.27 12.41
N LEU A 402 16.26 -1.73 11.17
CA LEU A 402 17.07 -2.82 10.59
C LEU A 402 18.55 -2.45 10.52
N MET A 403 18.90 -1.21 10.15
CA MET A 403 20.28 -0.73 10.12
C MET A 403 20.92 -0.66 11.51
N THR A 404 20.13 -0.75 12.57
CA THR A 404 20.58 -0.68 13.97
C THR A 404 20.59 -2.06 14.63
N SER A 405 19.76 -2.99 14.15
CA SER A 405 19.64 -4.33 14.72
C SER A 405 20.78 -5.28 14.31
N PRO A 406 21.45 -5.93 15.26
CA PRO A 406 22.45 -6.95 14.95
C PRO A 406 21.85 -8.19 14.25
N TYR A 407 20.55 -8.45 14.42
CA TYR A 407 19.84 -9.56 13.80
C TYR A 407 19.64 -9.39 12.28
N ALA A 408 19.66 -8.15 11.79
CA ALA A 408 19.56 -7.85 10.36
C ALA A 408 20.91 -7.95 9.62
N LYS A 409 22.01 -8.17 10.35
CA LYS A 409 23.34 -8.16 9.77
C LYS A 409 23.52 -9.23 8.69
N GLY A 410 23.87 -8.78 7.46
CA GLY A 410 24.11 -9.65 6.32
C GLY A 410 22.83 -10.20 5.66
N LEU A 411 21.67 -9.68 6.01
CA LEU A 411 20.39 -9.95 5.34
C LEU A 411 20.07 -8.92 4.25
N PHE A 412 20.66 -7.74 4.33
CA PHE A 412 20.58 -6.70 3.29
C PHE A 412 21.89 -5.91 3.20
N ASN A 413 22.04 -5.14 2.13
CA ASN A 413 23.30 -4.49 1.77
C ASN A 413 23.16 -2.96 1.68
N LYS A 414 21.97 -2.44 1.45
CA LYS A 414 21.69 -1.01 1.23
C LYS A 414 20.33 -0.65 1.81
N GLY A 415 20.15 0.60 2.24
CA GLY A 415 18.91 1.15 2.73
C GLY A 415 18.47 2.39 1.98
N ILE A 416 17.15 2.55 1.76
CA ILE A 416 16.54 3.78 1.28
C ILE A 416 15.43 4.18 2.24
N VAL A 417 15.45 5.44 2.69
CA VAL A 417 14.50 5.99 3.64
C VAL A 417 13.79 7.19 3.01
N GLU A 418 12.51 7.02 2.76
CA GLU A 418 11.65 8.02 2.13
C GLU A 418 10.73 8.61 3.21
N SER A 419 10.94 9.86 3.61
CA SER A 419 10.15 10.56 4.64
C SER A 419 9.98 9.74 5.94
N GLY A 420 10.99 8.97 6.32
CA GLY A 420 10.88 7.85 7.27
C GLY A 420 11.33 8.14 8.70
N ALA A 421 11.35 9.41 9.13
CA ALA A 421 11.72 9.72 10.50
C ALA A 421 11.04 10.97 11.05
N THR A 422 10.59 10.85 12.29
CA THR A 422 10.36 11.95 13.23
C THR A 422 11.38 11.84 14.36
N GLU A 423 11.39 12.78 15.30
CA GLU A 423 12.28 12.69 16.48
C GLU A 423 11.98 11.45 17.33
N ASN A 424 10.71 11.06 17.46
CA ASN A 424 10.26 9.95 18.30
C ASN A 424 9.97 8.68 17.50
N MET A 425 10.14 8.67 16.17
CA MET A 425 10.02 7.49 15.33
C MET A 425 11.09 7.55 14.23
N GLY A 426 11.99 6.58 14.21
CA GLY A 426 13.05 6.50 13.21
C GLY A 426 14.36 7.16 13.63
N ALA A 427 14.37 8.41 14.12
CA ALA A 427 15.58 9.00 14.71
C ALA A 427 15.84 8.42 16.12
N LYS A 428 14.79 8.30 16.91
CA LYS A 428 14.78 7.67 18.21
C LYS A 428 13.58 6.72 18.30
N PHE A 429 13.67 5.70 19.14
CA PHE A 429 12.58 4.76 19.45
C PHE A 429 12.30 4.72 20.94
N THR A 430 11.10 4.24 21.28
CA THR A 430 10.61 4.09 22.66
C THR A 430 11.58 3.27 23.52
N ASP A 431 11.78 3.67 24.76
CA ASP A 431 12.57 2.91 25.72
C ASP A 431 11.74 1.79 26.38
N LEU A 432 12.46 0.76 26.87
CA LEU A 432 11.85 -0.43 27.46
C LEU A 432 10.94 -0.11 28.65
N LYS A 433 11.28 0.90 29.45
CA LYS A 433 10.49 1.27 30.64
C LYS A 433 9.12 1.85 30.24
N ALA A 434 9.09 2.68 29.20
CA ALA A 434 7.85 3.25 28.69
C ALA A 434 6.97 2.13 28.10
N SER A 435 7.55 1.22 27.32
CA SER A 435 6.84 0.07 26.74
C SER A 435 6.26 -0.85 27.81
N GLN A 436 7.02 -1.17 28.86
CA GLN A 436 6.53 -1.97 29.99
C GLN A 436 5.37 -1.30 30.72
N ARG A 437 5.43 0.05 30.88
CA ARG A 437 4.32 0.79 31.50
C ARG A 437 3.04 0.71 30.68
N VAL A 438 3.13 0.80 29.35
CA VAL A 438 1.97 0.57 28.46
C VAL A 438 1.35 -0.80 28.69
N THR A 439 2.18 -1.83 28.81
CA THR A 439 1.70 -3.20 29.07
C THR A 439 1.01 -3.33 30.41
N GLU A 440 1.58 -2.80 31.50
CA GLU A 440 0.95 -2.82 32.82
C GLU A 440 -0.46 -2.21 32.78
N ILE A 441 -0.60 -1.03 32.15
CA ILE A 441 -1.88 -0.33 32.02
C ILE A 441 -2.84 -1.13 31.12
N THR A 442 -2.34 -1.75 30.05
CA THR A 442 -3.15 -2.58 29.15
C THR A 442 -3.75 -3.78 29.93
N LEU A 443 -2.94 -4.47 30.71
CA LEU A 443 -3.39 -5.57 31.57
C LEU A 443 -4.43 -5.12 32.58
N ASP A 444 -4.19 -3.96 33.24
CA ASP A 444 -5.16 -3.39 34.19
C ASP A 444 -6.50 -3.06 33.50
N ASN A 445 -6.47 -2.47 32.30
CA ASN A 445 -7.66 -2.16 31.49
C ASN A 445 -8.46 -3.43 31.11
N LEU A 446 -7.77 -4.55 30.88
CA LEU A 446 -8.38 -5.84 30.56
C LEU A 446 -8.76 -6.67 31.81
N GLY A 447 -8.34 -6.26 33.00
CA GLY A 447 -8.54 -7.02 34.24
C GLY A 447 -7.73 -8.32 34.28
N ILE A 448 -6.61 -8.39 33.57
CA ILE A 448 -5.71 -9.54 33.51
C ILE A 448 -4.56 -9.34 34.50
N THR A 449 -4.36 -10.31 35.36
CA THR A 449 -3.23 -10.31 36.31
C THR A 449 -2.00 -11.02 35.71
N PRO A 450 -0.79 -10.73 36.17
CA PRO A 450 0.44 -11.34 35.64
C PRO A 450 0.44 -12.89 35.59
N ASP A 451 -0.21 -13.55 36.54
CA ASP A 451 -0.34 -15.01 36.59
C ASP A 451 -1.35 -15.56 35.57
N ARG A 452 -2.12 -14.69 34.92
CA ARG A 452 -3.09 -15.01 33.88
C ARG A 452 -2.73 -14.48 32.53
N ILE A 453 -1.48 -14.17 32.28
CA ILE A 453 -0.99 -13.51 31.05
C ILE A 453 -1.39 -14.25 29.77
N GLU A 454 -1.51 -15.57 29.82
CA GLU A 454 -1.94 -16.42 28.71
C GLU A 454 -3.38 -16.12 28.23
N GLU A 455 -4.19 -15.43 29.02
CA GLU A 455 -5.54 -15.04 28.60
C GLU A 455 -5.50 -14.01 27.44
N LEU A 456 -4.40 -13.27 27.29
CA LEU A 456 -4.20 -12.36 26.15
C LEU A 456 -4.29 -13.07 24.78
N GLN A 457 -4.00 -14.37 24.72
CA GLN A 457 -4.15 -15.15 23.49
C GLN A 457 -5.61 -15.24 23.02
N ASN A 458 -6.58 -15.08 23.94
CA ASN A 458 -8.01 -15.24 23.67
C ASN A 458 -8.81 -13.92 23.75
N VAL A 459 -8.17 -12.80 24.06
CA VAL A 459 -8.81 -11.47 24.02
C VAL A 459 -9.14 -11.13 22.58
N SER A 460 -10.33 -10.59 22.30
CA SER A 460 -10.65 -10.12 20.95
C SER A 460 -9.66 -9.03 20.49
N TYR A 461 -9.42 -8.91 19.19
CA TYR A 461 -8.54 -7.87 18.68
C TYR A 461 -9.07 -6.48 19.05
N GLU A 462 -10.38 -6.29 18.98
CA GLU A 462 -11.05 -5.04 19.32
C GLU A 462 -10.85 -4.64 20.78
N ASP A 463 -11.01 -5.61 21.72
CA ASP A 463 -10.82 -5.33 23.16
C ASP A 463 -9.34 -5.06 23.46
N LEU A 464 -8.42 -5.84 22.86
CA LEU A 464 -6.98 -5.64 23.00
C LEU A 464 -6.57 -4.25 22.52
N THR A 465 -7.01 -3.86 21.34
CA THR A 465 -6.71 -2.54 20.75
C THR A 465 -7.27 -1.41 21.60
N ALA A 466 -8.55 -1.50 22.00
CA ALA A 466 -9.16 -0.47 22.84
C ALA A 466 -8.45 -0.31 24.20
N ALA A 467 -8.00 -1.40 24.80
CA ALA A 467 -7.28 -1.37 26.07
C ALA A 467 -5.86 -0.80 25.91
N SER A 468 -5.16 -1.19 24.86
CA SER A 468 -3.75 -0.83 24.64
C SER A 468 -3.59 0.59 24.05
N ASP A 469 -4.47 1.04 23.17
CA ASP A 469 -4.43 2.42 22.65
C ASP A 469 -4.69 3.43 23.77
N LYS A 470 -5.63 3.11 24.67
CA LYS A 470 -5.83 3.93 25.88
C LYS A 470 -4.59 3.93 26.79
N ALA A 471 -3.87 2.81 26.86
CA ALA A 471 -2.66 2.70 27.66
C ALA A 471 -1.50 3.54 27.09
N LEU A 472 -1.38 3.68 25.77
CA LEU A 472 -0.38 4.56 25.14
C LEU A 472 -0.52 6.01 25.60
N VAL A 473 -1.75 6.53 25.63
CA VAL A 473 -2.04 7.88 26.08
C VAL A 473 -1.75 8.04 27.58
N GLN A 474 -2.28 7.13 28.40
CA GLN A 474 -2.12 7.20 29.85
C GLN A 474 -0.65 7.10 30.27
N ALA A 475 0.13 6.19 29.70
CA ALA A 475 1.56 6.06 29.99
C ALA A 475 2.32 7.33 29.59
N ALA A 476 1.99 7.92 28.45
CA ALA A 476 2.60 9.16 27.98
C ALA A 476 2.28 10.34 28.91
N GLU A 477 1.02 10.48 29.38
CA GLU A 477 0.63 11.50 30.36
C GLU A 477 1.40 11.34 31.67
N GLU A 478 1.52 10.13 32.21
CA GLU A 478 2.26 9.83 33.43
C GLU A 478 3.76 10.16 33.31
N MET A 479 4.34 9.97 32.12
CA MET A 479 5.77 10.18 31.83
C MET A 479 6.07 11.57 31.28
N GLY A 480 5.06 12.36 30.92
CA GLY A 480 5.21 13.67 30.31
C GLY A 480 5.74 13.63 28.88
N ILE A 481 5.43 12.56 28.12
CA ILE A 481 5.85 12.37 26.73
C ILE A 481 4.80 12.98 25.80
N TYR A 482 5.18 14.06 25.13
CA TYR A 482 4.35 14.75 24.14
C TYR A 482 4.77 14.30 22.73
N GLU A 483 3.79 13.89 21.91
CA GLU A 483 4.02 13.48 20.54
C GLU A 483 3.50 14.55 19.57
N GLU A 484 4.40 15.13 18.77
CA GLU A 484 4.06 16.21 17.83
C GLU A 484 3.13 15.72 16.72
N PHE A 485 3.31 14.50 16.25
CA PHE A 485 2.50 13.93 15.18
C PHE A 485 1.00 13.86 15.53
N VAL A 486 0.67 13.51 16.77
CA VAL A 486 -0.72 13.47 17.24
C VAL A 486 -1.15 14.75 17.96
N ASN A 487 -0.24 15.70 18.13
CA ASN A 487 -0.44 16.94 18.85
C ASN A 487 -1.01 16.72 20.27
N GLY A 488 -0.43 15.77 21.01
CA GLY A 488 -0.92 15.39 22.34
C GLY A 488 0.03 14.46 23.10
N TYR A 489 -0.36 14.13 24.32
CA TYR A 489 0.36 13.10 25.07
C TYR A 489 0.00 11.73 24.47
N SER A 490 0.97 11.06 23.89
CA SER A 490 0.84 9.70 23.38
C SER A 490 2.21 9.05 23.22
N LEU A 491 2.28 7.75 23.40
CA LEU A 491 3.31 6.91 22.83
C LEU A 491 2.79 6.35 21.51
N LEU A 492 3.70 5.92 20.65
CA LEU A 492 3.36 5.26 19.37
C LEU A 492 3.64 3.77 19.48
N TRP A 493 2.92 2.96 18.71
CA TRP A 493 3.39 1.62 18.42
C TRP A 493 4.61 1.72 17.53
N GLU A 494 5.75 1.21 18.01
CA GLU A 494 7.03 1.27 17.31
C GLU A 494 8.02 0.26 17.92
N PRO A 495 9.18 0.01 17.29
CA PRO A 495 10.25 -0.77 17.89
C PRO A 495 10.72 -0.17 19.22
N VAL A 496 11.09 -1.05 20.13
CA VAL A 496 11.55 -0.65 21.45
C VAL A 496 13.03 -0.95 21.60
N VAL A 497 13.76 0.00 22.18
CA VAL A 497 15.18 -0.19 22.55
C VAL A 497 15.23 -1.13 23.76
N ASP A 498 15.34 -2.44 23.47
CA ASP A 498 15.33 -3.52 24.45
C ASP A 498 16.73 -3.99 24.89
N GLY A 499 17.76 -3.43 24.27
CA GLY A 499 19.17 -3.76 24.55
C GLY A 499 19.67 -5.05 23.89
N ASP A 500 18.81 -5.78 23.16
CA ASP A 500 19.16 -7.04 22.46
C ASP A 500 18.78 -6.97 20.98
N PHE A 501 17.48 -7.02 20.64
CA PHE A 501 17.02 -6.91 19.26
C PHE A 501 17.34 -5.51 18.69
N LEU A 502 17.05 -4.49 19.44
CA LEU A 502 17.39 -3.10 19.16
C LEU A 502 18.25 -2.54 20.29
N PRO A 503 19.59 -2.63 20.18
CA PRO A 503 20.50 -2.24 21.26
C PRO A 503 20.47 -0.75 21.57
N THR A 504 20.15 0.09 20.58
CA THR A 504 20.16 1.56 20.65
C THR A 504 19.19 2.13 19.63
N SER A 505 18.83 3.38 19.72
CA SER A 505 18.19 4.11 18.64
C SER A 505 19.16 4.35 17.48
N PRO A 506 18.67 4.59 16.23
CA PRO A 506 19.53 4.90 15.08
C PRO A 506 20.48 6.08 15.33
N VAL A 507 20.03 7.14 16.00
CA VAL A 507 20.88 8.25 16.41
C VAL A 507 20.87 8.41 17.93
N THR A 508 22.05 8.54 18.50
CA THR A 508 22.31 8.83 19.91
C THR A 508 23.23 10.05 20.06
N GLU A 509 23.59 10.42 21.28
CA GLU A 509 24.61 11.46 21.53
C GLU A 509 25.99 11.10 20.93
N ASP A 510 26.29 9.79 20.79
CA ASP A 510 27.53 9.29 20.19
C ASP A 510 27.51 9.26 18.65
N GLY A 511 26.36 9.55 18.02
CA GLY A 511 26.19 9.59 16.57
C GLY A 511 25.24 8.51 16.03
N PHE A 512 25.38 8.18 14.75
CA PHE A 512 24.60 7.11 14.10
C PHE A 512 25.10 5.73 14.56
N SER A 513 24.19 4.76 14.67
CA SER A 513 24.50 3.39 15.09
C SER A 513 25.64 2.76 14.27
N GLU A 514 26.63 2.21 14.97
CA GLU A 514 27.79 1.56 14.33
C GLU A 514 27.40 0.37 13.43
N ALA A 515 26.27 -0.30 13.72
CA ALA A 515 25.77 -1.40 12.89
C ALA A 515 25.45 -0.96 11.45
N GLY A 516 25.02 0.30 11.28
CA GLY A 516 24.70 0.86 9.96
C GLY A 516 25.88 1.48 9.22
N LYS A 517 27.11 1.48 9.79
CA LYS A 517 28.26 2.22 9.26
C LYS A 517 28.61 1.86 7.82
N ASP A 518 28.68 0.58 7.52
CA ASP A 518 29.11 0.07 6.21
C ASP A 518 27.95 -0.15 5.23
N ILE A 519 26.74 0.31 5.58
CA ILE A 519 25.54 0.21 4.74
C ILE A 519 25.33 1.55 4.04
N PRO A 520 25.42 1.62 2.69
CA PRO A 520 25.03 2.81 1.93
C PRO A 520 23.57 3.19 2.21
N LEU A 521 23.33 4.49 2.34
CA LEU A 521 22.01 5.03 2.63
C LEU A 521 21.61 6.10 1.60
N LEU A 522 20.41 6.01 1.06
CA LEU A 522 19.73 7.07 0.33
C LEU A 522 18.55 7.53 1.20
N ILE A 523 18.47 8.82 1.53
CA ILE A 523 17.51 9.32 2.50
C ILE A 523 17.00 10.70 2.11
N GLY A 524 15.69 10.91 2.19
CA GLY A 524 15.10 12.20 1.87
C GLY A 524 13.70 12.38 2.40
N SER A 525 13.09 13.49 1.99
CA SER A 525 11.75 13.89 2.40
C SER A 525 11.07 14.68 1.30
N ASN A 526 9.77 14.88 1.44
CA ASN A 526 8.99 15.77 0.61
C ASN A 526 9.05 17.21 1.16
N LEU A 527 8.83 18.20 0.32
CA LEU A 527 8.92 19.61 0.74
C LEU A 527 7.79 20.00 1.70
N ASN A 528 6.57 19.54 1.43
CA ASN A 528 5.38 19.98 2.16
C ASN A 528 4.83 18.93 3.14
N GLU A 529 5.21 17.66 3.03
CA GLU A 529 4.87 16.56 3.93
C GLU A 529 3.43 16.65 4.50
N TRP A 530 3.28 16.57 5.82
CA TRP A 530 2.01 16.65 6.54
C TRP A 530 1.38 18.03 6.55
N THR A 531 2.11 19.09 6.22
CA THR A 531 1.58 20.45 6.24
C THR A 531 0.46 20.68 5.22
N VAL A 532 0.45 19.93 4.12
CA VAL A 532 -0.64 19.93 3.12
C VAL A 532 -1.54 18.70 3.23
N MET A 533 -1.02 17.57 3.67
CA MET A 533 -1.79 16.35 3.85
C MET A 533 -2.78 16.51 5.02
N GLY A 534 -4.04 16.14 4.79
CA GLY A 534 -5.08 16.29 5.82
C GLY A 534 -5.66 17.71 5.96
N ASN A 535 -5.14 18.68 5.23
CA ASN A 535 -5.74 20.02 5.13
C ASN A 535 -6.33 20.25 3.73
N PRO A 536 -7.63 20.03 3.51
CA PRO A 536 -8.24 20.18 2.18
C PRO A 536 -8.17 21.61 1.61
N MET A 537 -7.85 22.59 2.46
CA MET A 537 -7.67 23.99 2.07
C MET A 537 -6.22 24.35 1.78
N ALA A 538 -5.26 23.48 2.11
CA ALA A 538 -3.87 23.70 1.81
C ALA A 538 -3.59 23.36 0.35
N ASN A 539 -3.04 24.30 -0.37
CA ASN A 539 -2.62 24.15 -1.76
C ASN A 539 -1.35 24.98 -1.98
N SER A 540 -0.20 24.30 -1.96
CA SER A 540 1.09 24.97 -2.18
C SER A 540 1.23 25.61 -3.56
N ASN A 541 0.42 25.17 -4.52
CA ASN A 541 0.36 25.72 -5.87
C ASN A 541 -0.73 26.81 -6.05
N GLU A 542 -1.38 27.24 -4.97
CA GLU A 542 -2.38 28.32 -5.02
C GLU A 542 -1.71 29.66 -5.37
N GLU A 543 -2.23 30.35 -6.38
CA GLU A 543 -1.80 31.73 -6.67
C GLU A 543 -2.47 32.70 -5.69
N LEU A 544 -1.75 33.10 -4.65
CA LEU A 544 -2.21 34.12 -3.70
C LEU A 544 -1.83 35.52 -4.15
N SER A 545 -2.70 36.51 -3.86
CA SER A 545 -2.29 37.90 -3.93
C SER A 545 -1.15 38.19 -2.93
N THR A 546 -0.29 39.13 -3.26
CA THR A 546 0.82 39.53 -2.35
C THR A 546 0.30 39.92 -0.96
N GLU A 547 -0.86 40.56 -0.88
CA GLU A 547 -1.47 40.97 0.39
C GLU A 547 -1.91 39.74 1.22
N GLU A 548 -2.59 38.79 0.60
CA GLU A 548 -3.05 37.56 1.27
C GLU A 548 -1.87 36.68 1.68
N LEU A 549 -0.87 36.51 0.80
CA LEU A 549 0.34 35.77 1.12
C LEU A 549 1.07 36.37 2.33
N ASN A 550 1.32 37.68 2.31
CA ASN A 550 1.99 38.36 3.42
C ASN A 550 1.20 38.23 4.74
N LYS A 551 -0.13 38.30 4.67
CA LYS A 551 -0.98 38.10 5.84
C LYS A 551 -0.82 36.68 6.39
N ARG A 552 -0.97 35.65 5.56
CA ARG A 552 -0.83 34.25 6.00
C ARG A 552 0.58 33.95 6.53
N LEU A 553 1.61 34.42 5.85
CA LEU A 553 3.00 34.29 6.34
C LEU A 553 3.20 34.96 7.71
N THR A 554 2.60 36.14 7.93
CA THR A 554 2.66 36.81 9.21
C THR A 554 1.90 36.06 10.30
N ASP A 555 0.72 35.51 9.93
CA ASP A 555 -0.06 34.67 10.86
C ASP A 555 0.70 33.39 11.25
N THR A 556 1.51 32.83 10.35
CA THR A 556 2.30 31.57 10.57
C THR A 556 3.62 31.86 11.29
N TYR A 557 4.40 32.85 10.81
CA TYR A 557 5.79 33.06 11.25
C TYR A 557 6.02 34.35 12.04
N GLY A 558 4.96 35.13 12.29
CA GLY A 558 5.03 36.37 13.05
C GLY A 558 6.00 37.41 12.43
N ASP A 559 6.82 37.99 13.26
CA ASP A 559 7.80 39.04 12.85
C ASP A 559 8.88 38.51 11.89
N LYS A 560 9.08 37.19 11.81
CA LYS A 560 10.07 36.55 10.90
C LYS A 560 9.54 36.27 9.50
N ALA A 561 8.26 36.54 9.21
CA ALA A 561 7.60 36.17 7.96
C ALA A 561 8.39 36.53 6.69
N GLN A 562 8.92 37.78 6.62
CA GLN A 562 9.68 38.24 5.45
C GLN A 562 11.07 37.63 5.35
N GLU A 563 11.71 37.33 6.50
CA GLU A 563 13.01 36.65 6.54
C GLU A 563 12.86 35.19 6.09
N VAL A 564 11.79 34.50 6.55
CA VAL A 564 11.47 33.12 6.15
C VAL A 564 11.17 33.05 4.66
N LEU A 565 10.33 33.96 4.12
CA LEU A 565 10.05 34.00 2.68
C LEU A 565 11.31 34.21 1.87
N ALA A 566 12.18 35.15 2.28
CA ALA A 566 13.43 35.42 1.58
C ALA A 566 14.38 34.21 1.61
N ALA A 567 14.51 33.55 2.76
CA ALA A 567 15.32 32.36 2.92
C ALA A 567 14.75 31.16 2.13
N PHE A 568 13.42 31.01 2.10
CA PHE A 568 12.73 30.00 1.29
C PHE A 568 13.01 30.17 -0.19
N LYS A 569 12.81 31.38 -0.74
CA LYS A 569 13.09 31.70 -2.17
C LYS A 569 14.55 31.46 -2.56
N LYS A 570 15.46 31.61 -1.62
CA LYS A 570 16.87 31.34 -1.84
C LYS A 570 17.15 29.83 -1.84
N ALA A 571 16.48 29.08 -0.94
CA ALA A 571 16.63 27.64 -0.81
C ALA A 571 15.94 26.90 -1.99
N TYR A 572 14.75 27.34 -2.38
CA TYR A 572 13.91 26.71 -3.39
C TYR A 572 13.48 27.76 -4.45
N PRO A 573 14.38 28.17 -5.34
CA PRO A 573 14.13 29.28 -6.27
C PRO A 573 13.08 28.96 -7.35
N ASN A 574 12.78 27.71 -7.61
CA ASN A 574 11.81 27.26 -8.60
C ASN A 574 10.40 27.10 -8.02
N GLU A 575 10.28 27.12 -6.69
CA GLU A 575 9.00 26.96 -5.98
C GLU A 575 8.21 28.27 -5.93
N SER A 576 6.88 28.13 -5.83
CA SER A 576 6.00 29.27 -5.62
C SER A 576 6.23 29.91 -4.25
N ASP A 577 6.02 31.23 -4.14
CA ASP A 577 6.09 31.93 -2.86
C ASP A 577 5.07 31.37 -1.83
N THR A 578 3.95 30.79 -2.31
CA THR A 578 2.93 30.15 -1.48
C THR A 578 3.45 28.89 -0.80
N SER A 579 4.36 28.16 -1.42
CA SER A 579 4.96 26.94 -0.82
C SER A 579 5.70 27.23 0.48
N ALA A 580 6.17 28.48 0.71
CA ALA A 580 6.77 28.89 1.98
C ALA A 580 5.82 28.78 3.19
N LEU A 581 4.51 28.73 2.96
CA LEU A 581 3.50 28.52 4.03
C LEU A 581 3.44 27.07 4.52
N TYR A 582 3.90 26.14 3.70
CA TYR A 582 3.66 24.70 3.89
C TYR A 582 4.96 23.89 4.03
N VAL A 583 6.12 24.53 3.97
CA VAL A 583 7.40 23.82 4.09
C VAL A 583 7.49 23.05 5.40
N ASP A 584 7.77 21.75 5.32
CA ASP A 584 8.05 20.95 6.51
C ASP A 584 9.41 21.34 7.11
N ASN A 585 9.43 21.58 8.37
CA ASN A 585 10.63 22.05 9.07
C ASN A 585 10.98 21.27 10.33
N THR A 586 10.02 20.70 11.01
CA THR A 586 10.24 20.15 12.37
C THR A 586 9.91 18.67 12.45
N LEU A 587 8.87 18.23 11.77
CA LEU A 587 8.33 16.88 11.92
C LEU A 587 9.16 15.82 11.18
N ILE A 588 9.45 16.03 9.91
CA ILE A 588 10.16 15.06 9.05
C ILE A 588 11.52 15.58 8.61
N ARG A 589 11.58 16.80 8.04
CA ARG A 589 12.82 17.30 7.42
C ARG A 589 13.99 17.39 8.37
N LEU A 590 13.77 17.94 9.58
CA LEU A 590 14.86 18.09 10.55
C LEU A 590 15.42 16.73 11.03
N PRO A 591 14.60 15.75 11.43
CA PRO A 591 15.09 14.41 11.73
C PRO A 591 15.83 13.74 10.57
N ILE A 592 15.38 13.92 9.32
CA ILE A 592 16.07 13.42 8.12
C ILE A 592 17.45 14.05 7.99
N LEU A 593 17.57 15.37 8.14
CA LEU A 593 18.87 16.08 8.11
C LEU A 593 19.80 15.61 9.23
N LYS A 594 19.28 15.42 10.43
CA LYS A 594 20.04 14.89 11.58
C LYS A 594 20.58 13.51 11.30
N LEU A 595 19.73 12.58 10.85
CA LEU A 595 20.14 11.23 10.47
C LEU A 595 21.19 11.23 9.38
N THR A 596 21.00 12.04 8.33
CA THR A 596 21.93 12.20 7.21
C THR A 596 23.31 12.68 7.67
N ALA A 597 23.32 13.72 8.51
CA ALA A 597 24.55 14.31 9.01
C ALA A 597 25.33 13.33 9.91
N HIS A 598 24.64 12.67 10.85
CA HIS A 598 25.26 11.68 11.72
C HIS A 598 25.75 10.43 10.96
N LYS A 599 25.02 10.00 9.92
CA LYS A 599 25.46 8.92 9.04
C LYS A 599 26.74 9.30 8.28
N ALA A 600 26.79 10.51 7.74
CA ALA A 600 27.99 11.03 7.06
C ALA A 600 29.21 11.12 7.98
N ASP A 601 29.04 11.49 9.25
CA ASP A 601 30.12 11.60 10.23
C ASP A 601 30.80 10.24 10.53
N GLN A 602 30.14 9.13 10.29
CA GLN A 602 30.74 7.79 10.47
C GLN A 602 31.93 7.54 9.56
N ASN A 603 32.08 8.29 8.47
CA ASN A 603 33.11 8.06 7.44
C ASN A 603 33.18 6.60 6.96
N GLY A 604 32.01 5.93 6.89
CA GLY A 604 31.80 4.58 6.36
C GLY A 604 31.24 4.61 4.95
N ALA A 605 30.23 3.80 4.69
CA ALA A 605 29.50 3.83 3.42
C ALA A 605 28.80 5.18 3.17
N PRO A 606 28.67 5.61 1.89
CA PRO A 606 28.13 6.92 1.55
C PRO A 606 26.66 7.06 1.95
N VAL A 607 26.25 8.31 2.20
CA VAL A 607 24.87 8.70 2.32
C VAL A 607 24.54 9.74 1.26
N TYR A 608 23.39 9.58 0.59
CA TYR A 608 22.85 10.50 -0.41
C TYR A 608 21.53 11.08 0.11
N SER A 609 21.33 12.38 -0.12
CA SER A 609 20.14 13.07 0.40
C SER A 609 19.33 13.73 -0.72
N TYR A 610 17.99 13.73 -0.58
CA TYR A 610 17.10 14.37 -1.52
C TYR A 610 15.96 15.16 -0.86
N VAL A 611 15.34 16.02 -1.65
CA VAL A 611 14.02 16.61 -1.42
C VAL A 611 13.18 16.39 -2.67
N PHE A 612 11.97 15.87 -2.50
CA PHE A 612 10.96 15.84 -3.55
C PHE A 612 10.07 17.08 -3.40
N SER A 613 10.04 17.93 -4.42
CA SER A 613 9.28 19.19 -4.37
C SER A 613 8.26 19.34 -5.50
N TRP A 614 8.13 18.35 -6.37
CA TRP A 614 7.22 18.42 -7.50
C TRP A 614 5.74 18.45 -7.08
N GLY A 615 4.98 19.35 -7.71
CA GLY A 615 3.55 19.47 -7.46
C GLY A 615 3.23 19.93 -6.04
N THR A 616 2.28 19.28 -5.38
CA THR A 616 1.92 19.60 -3.98
C THR A 616 2.88 18.96 -2.98
N SER A 617 3.72 18.03 -3.40
CA SER A 617 4.76 17.34 -2.62
C SER A 617 4.36 16.98 -1.17
N TYR A 618 3.12 16.48 -1.02
CA TYR A 618 2.61 15.98 0.26
C TYR A 618 3.28 14.66 0.65
N HIS A 619 3.11 14.25 1.89
CA HIS A 619 3.58 12.96 2.40
C HIS A 619 3.11 11.81 1.50
N THR A 620 3.98 10.92 1.09
CA THR A 620 3.74 9.80 0.14
C THR A 620 3.71 10.15 -1.36
N ALA A 621 3.79 11.46 -1.72
CA ALA A 621 3.61 11.89 -3.11
C ALA A 621 4.69 11.35 -4.07
N GLU A 622 5.89 11.05 -3.58
CA GLU A 622 7.02 10.55 -4.36
C GLU A 622 6.92 9.05 -4.72
N ILE A 623 6.15 8.26 -3.98
CA ILE A 623 6.09 6.79 -4.13
C ILE A 623 5.79 6.34 -5.57
N PRO A 624 4.76 6.88 -6.26
CA PRO A 624 4.49 6.47 -7.64
C PRO A 624 5.64 6.81 -8.61
N PHE A 625 6.46 7.82 -8.30
CA PHE A 625 7.64 8.17 -9.09
C PHE A 625 8.76 7.15 -8.89
N VAL A 626 8.98 6.72 -7.66
CA VAL A 626 9.96 5.68 -7.28
C VAL A 626 9.63 4.35 -7.94
N PHE A 627 8.37 3.92 -7.87
CA PHE A 627 7.91 2.65 -8.47
C PHE A 627 7.68 2.71 -9.98
N ASN A 628 7.81 3.89 -10.60
CA ASN A 628 7.47 4.13 -12.01
C ASN A 628 6.00 3.81 -12.32
N ASN A 629 5.10 4.13 -11.39
CA ASN A 629 3.67 3.80 -11.41
C ASN A 629 2.77 5.04 -11.58
N ILE A 630 3.23 6.06 -12.26
CA ILE A 630 2.43 7.26 -12.59
C ILE A 630 1.18 6.90 -13.40
N ASP A 631 1.23 5.81 -14.17
CA ASP A 631 0.10 5.27 -14.94
C ASP A 631 -0.97 4.61 -14.07
N LYS A 632 -0.65 4.22 -12.85
CA LYS A 632 -1.54 3.47 -11.93
C LYS A 632 -2.28 4.35 -10.92
N VAL A 633 -1.88 5.63 -10.80
CA VAL A 633 -2.46 6.56 -9.82
C VAL A 633 -2.73 7.93 -10.44
N SER A 634 -3.54 8.74 -9.74
CA SER A 634 -3.69 10.15 -10.09
C SER A 634 -2.59 10.97 -9.41
N VAL A 635 -1.91 11.82 -10.17
CA VAL A 635 -0.92 12.77 -9.65
C VAL A 635 -1.40 14.20 -9.81
N SER A 636 -0.96 15.09 -8.92
CA SER A 636 -1.29 16.52 -9.00
C SER A 636 -0.26 17.20 -9.88
N GLY A 637 -0.64 17.65 -11.09
CA GLY A 637 0.26 18.35 -12.00
C GLY A 637 0.20 17.84 -13.42
N ASP A 638 1.15 18.28 -14.27
CA ASP A 638 1.24 17.85 -15.65
C ASP A 638 1.76 16.42 -15.75
N ARG A 639 1.05 15.57 -16.49
CA ARG A 639 1.38 14.14 -16.58
C ARG A 639 2.69 13.88 -17.33
N ASP A 640 2.97 14.63 -18.38
CA ASP A 640 4.19 14.44 -19.17
C ASP A 640 5.43 14.84 -18.37
N GLU A 641 5.31 15.84 -17.48
CA GLU A 641 6.35 16.22 -16.52
C GLU A 641 6.52 15.13 -15.45
N ALA A 642 5.42 14.63 -14.88
CA ALA A 642 5.44 13.54 -13.91
C ALA A 642 6.11 12.28 -14.47
N GLU A 643 5.81 11.89 -15.71
CA GLU A 643 6.42 10.72 -16.35
C GLU A 643 7.95 10.88 -16.53
N LYS A 644 8.42 12.08 -16.92
CA LYS A 644 9.86 12.37 -17.02
C LYS A 644 10.55 12.31 -15.66
N LEU A 645 9.95 12.91 -14.63
CA LEU A 645 10.49 12.91 -13.30
C LEU A 645 10.50 11.47 -12.71
N SER A 646 9.43 10.70 -12.94
CA SER A 646 9.36 9.30 -12.54
C SER A 646 10.46 8.46 -13.22
N ASP A 647 10.77 8.76 -14.50
CA ASP A 647 11.87 8.09 -15.20
C ASP A 647 13.23 8.36 -14.53
N ILE A 648 13.48 9.60 -14.11
CA ILE A 648 14.71 9.99 -13.40
C ILE A 648 14.77 9.36 -12.02
N MET A 649 13.71 9.48 -11.20
CA MET A 649 13.71 9.00 -9.83
C MET A 649 13.82 7.47 -9.76
N SER A 650 12.97 6.75 -10.48
CA SER A 650 13.04 5.28 -10.50
C SER A 650 14.40 4.77 -11.01
N SER A 651 15.02 5.47 -11.97
CA SER A 651 16.38 5.16 -12.44
C SER A 651 17.43 5.34 -11.34
N ALA A 652 17.32 6.43 -10.55
CA ALA A 652 18.23 6.69 -9.43
C ALA A 652 18.11 5.58 -8.34
N TRP A 653 16.89 5.18 -7.97
CA TRP A 653 16.65 4.08 -7.03
C TRP A 653 17.18 2.74 -7.54
N ILE A 654 16.94 2.43 -8.81
CA ILE A 654 17.47 1.23 -9.47
C ILE A 654 19.01 1.24 -9.46
N ASN A 655 19.65 2.36 -9.82
CA ASN A 655 21.12 2.48 -9.82
C ASN A 655 21.67 2.29 -8.41
N PHE A 656 21.05 2.90 -7.41
CA PHE A 656 21.43 2.72 -6.02
C PHE A 656 21.26 1.27 -5.58
N ALA A 657 20.16 0.61 -5.93
CA ALA A 657 19.95 -0.80 -5.65
C ALA A 657 21.01 -1.69 -6.31
N LYS A 658 21.45 -1.36 -7.52
CA LYS A 658 22.53 -2.09 -8.24
C LYS A 658 23.88 -1.91 -7.59
N THR A 659 24.24 -0.69 -7.20
CA THR A 659 25.65 -0.33 -6.94
C THR A 659 25.92 0.36 -5.59
N GLY A 660 24.90 0.84 -4.90
CA GLY A 660 25.01 1.73 -3.74
C GLY A 660 25.27 3.20 -4.12
N ASN A 661 25.17 3.53 -5.42
CA ASN A 661 25.35 4.86 -5.96
C ASN A 661 24.15 5.20 -6.89
N PRO A 662 23.42 6.30 -6.67
CA PRO A 662 22.24 6.63 -7.46
C PRO A 662 22.56 7.20 -8.86
N ASN A 663 23.80 7.57 -9.14
CA ASN A 663 24.22 8.20 -10.39
C ASN A 663 24.03 7.27 -11.61
N GLY A 664 23.76 7.87 -12.76
CA GLY A 664 23.57 7.20 -14.03
C GLY A 664 23.15 8.15 -15.14
N ASP A 665 22.89 7.61 -16.32
CA ASP A 665 22.50 8.39 -17.48
C ASP A 665 21.21 9.18 -17.21
N GLY A 666 21.20 10.47 -17.53
CA GLY A 666 20.05 11.36 -17.35
C GLY A 666 19.83 11.87 -15.91
N ILE A 667 20.67 11.47 -14.96
CA ILE A 667 20.64 11.95 -13.58
C ILE A 667 21.78 12.95 -13.41
N PRO A 668 21.53 14.15 -12.83
CA PRO A 668 22.62 15.08 -12.48
C PRO A 668 23.64 14.41 -11.55
N ASP A 669 24.92 14.79 -11.63
CA ASP A 669 25.96 14.27 -10.76
C ASP A 669 25.56 14.46 -9.30
N TRP A 670 25.28 13.36 -8.62
CA TRP A 670 24.82 13.33 -7.23
C TRP A 670 25.98 12.98 -6.30
N GLU A 671 26.48 13.99 -5.60
CA GLU A 671 27.55 13.83 -4.63
C GLU A 671 27.04 13.23 -3.32
N PRO A 672 27.82 12.36 -2.64
CA PRO A 672 27.52 11.97 -1.28
C PRO A 672 27.43 13.18 -0.35
N TYR A 673 26.46 13.14 0.56
CA TYR A 673 26.32 14.17 1.59
C TYR A 673 27.49 14.15 2.57
N THR A 674 27.99 15.32 2.91
CA THR A 674 28.90 15.57 4.01
C THR A 674 28.44 16.82 4.76
N ARG A 675 28.85 17.01 6.02
CA ARG A 675 28.52 18.26 6.73
C ARG A 675 29.06 19.52 6.05
N SER A 676 30.13 19.40 5.28
CA SER A 676 30.75 20.54 4.60
C SER A 676 30.08 20.93 3.28
N ASN A 677 29.53 19.96 2.52
CA ASN A 677 28.86 20.25 1.27
C ASN A 677 27.33 20.29 1.41
N SER A 678 26.76 19.59 2.38
CA SER A 678 25.31 19.39 2.55
C SER A 678 24.62 19.18 1.19
N ALA A 679 25.16 18.22 0.41
CA ALA A 679 24.69 17.94 -0.95
C ALA A 679 23.29 17.31 -0.90
N VAL A 680 22.32 17.92 -1.60
CA VAL A 680 20.92 17.46 -1.66
C VAL A 680 20.45 17.51 -3.11
N MET A 681 19.88 16.41 -3.60
CA MET A 681 19.21 16.35 -4.89
C MET A 681 17.79 16.86 -4.77
N ILE A 682 17.42 17.83 -5.56
CA ILE A 682 16.05 18.34 -5.66
C ILE A 682 15.38 17.65 -6.84
N PHE A 683 14.28 16.93 -6.54
CA PHE A 683 13.42 16.30 -7.54
C PHE A 683 12.17 17.17 -7.78
N ASP A 684 12.19 17.87 -8.88
CA ASP A 684 11.16 18.77 -9.36
C ASP A 684 11.11 18.69 -10.90
N ASN A 685 10.38 19.57 -11.57
CA ASN A 685 10.34 19.71 -13.05
C ASN A 685 11.74 19.70 -13.67
N GLU A 686 12.68 20.36 -13.02
CA GLU A 686 14.12 20.25 -13.28
C GLU A 686 14.78 19.59 -12.08
N THR A 687 15.41 18.44 -12.28
CA THR A 687 16.18 17.77 -11.23
C THR A 687 17.58 18.35 -11.17
N TYR A 688 18.04 18.78 -9.99
CA TYR A 688 19.35 19.42 -9.81
C TYR A 688 19.94 19.20 -8.42
N LEU A 689 21.28 19.19 -8.34
CA LEU A 689 22.00 19.11 -7.07
C LEU A 689 22.22 20.50 -6.48
N VAL A 690 22.01 20.62 -5.17
CA VAL A 690 22.29 21.85 -4.41
C VAL A 690 23.21 21.57 -3.24
N HIS A 691 23.91 22.61 -2.78
CA HIS A 691 24.81 22.53 -1.64
C HIS A 691 24.45 23.60 -0.62
N ASN A 692 24.39 23.23 0.68
CA ASN A 692 24.12 24.16 1.78
C ASN A 692 22.90 25.09 1.52
N HIS A 693 21.85 24.59 0.84
CA HIS A 693 20.79 25.45 0.31
C HIS A 693 19.78 25.91 1.36
N GLU A 694 19.47 25.09 2.36
CA GLU A 694 18.38 25.31 3.33
C GLU A 694 18.84 25.71 4.74
N GLN A 695 20.14 25.88 4.99
CA GLN A 695 20.66 26.17 6.34
C GLN A 695 20.10 27.46 6.94
N GLU A 696 19.98 28.52 6.14
CA GLU A 696 19.42 29.79 6.57
C GLU A 696 17.93 29.64 6.92
N LEU A 697 17.17 28.96 6.06
CA LEU A 697 15.76 28.68 6.27
C LEU A 697 15.55 27.85 7.55
N MET A 698 16.26 26.73 7.71
CA MET A 698 16.12 25.87 8.88
C MET A 698 16.51 26.59 10.19
N SER A 699 17.52 27.46 10.17
CA SER A 699 17.90 28.26 11.34
C SER A 699 16.84 29.28 11.75
N LEU A 700 16.04 29.78 10.81
CA LEU A 700 14.90 30.65 11.09
C LEU A 700 13.70 29.89 11.65
N LEU A 701 13.40 28.74 11.06
CA LEU A 701 12.26 27.91 11.42
C LEU A 701 12.48 27.15 12.74
N ALA A 702 13.68 26.63 12.96
CA ALA A 702 14.05 25.83 14.12
C ALA A 702 15.41 26.23 14.71
N PRO A 703 15.55 27.43 15.30
CA PRO A 703 16.85 28.00 15.72
C PRO A 703 17.56 27.22 16.81
N ASN A 704 16.85 26.38 17.55
CA ASN A 704 17.41 25.59 18.65
C ASN A 704 17.67 24.12 18.28
N TYR A 705 17.33 23.72 17.06
CA TYR A 705 17.53 22.34 16.62
C TYR A 705 19.01 22.07 16.39
N LYS A 706 19.45 20.88 16.82
CA LYS A 706 20.85 20.42 16.67
C LYS A 706 20.87 19.20 15.76
N TYR A 707 21.68 19.29 14.72
CA TYR A 707 21.95 18.19 13.79
C TYR A 707 23.05 17.27 14.32
#